data_d92b60bb2c3aad336c363642e783c112
#
_entry.id   d92b60bb2c3aad336c363642e783c112
#
_cell.length_a   1.000
_cell.length_b   1.000
_cell.length_c   1.000
_cell.angle_alpha   90.00
_cell.angle_beta   90.00
_cell.angle_gamma   90.00
#
_symmetry.space_group_name_H-M   'P 1'
#
loop_
_entity.id
_entity.type
_entity.pdbx_description
1 polymer ?
#
loop_
_entity_poly.entity_id
_entity_poly.type
_entity_poly.pdbx_seq_one_letter_code
_entity_poly.pdbx_strand_id
1 'polypeptide(L)'
;MRRVSALILWWPRLVLIVLLGVTCFLGFHARHLQIDSSVENLLASDDPNKDYSDEIRTLFGSDDLAVIGLLTDNVYPPAALEKIRRITAQVEKLDSVQNVFSLTNMPDFIANIANFDNIDESPSLVPQIPLNAASLAAIRHKVEDSPIYLQLVSRDATGAAILIFFKPLTDEEFANKQIEERLQEILARERGKDELYLTGMQNLKLNSVKLMREDLWIFTPLSVLVIMGVLGVCFRTFRGVFLPLLSVLCGVIWTLGIMALSEAPITIGTLVLPSLLIVIGSTYSIYVIAQYEEEAEKGGAPTDVVERALARVSLPVIVAAFTTVVGFVTLLVNRISTIRALGLYAAVGFTCITIIVLTLIPAVLVRLPLPQRKTQHGEPRLTTLLRRVGQFNRDYQKAIIIGAGLLVLPCLWGITYIRADFNLLQFFHKDDPVRHANEIISKKIGGTQSFNIVVNSGVRDGAKSWDLLRRIKGLQRYLATLPGIDHTLSLVDYCELADKGIQSGVPIEGVDSSEVSVPSAEPQTGTGVLLASLWENQAQIVPPAQLQPVMQLIIPLSKRYSSIVVSPDFSTASILVRTRLMSSSDIIRTAEAVRAYAKEHFPPEVSVRPTGSLILLNETTEDIVWGQIESLGLALLVIFLVLSLMFLSVKVGLLSLLPNLLAILIFFGVMGWMGVSLNLGTSPGAGRSVYCALDRGRVRALGSLGNTAAELGAGCGEAEKRRPCRFASRADGVPSAGSKGGAISVSRLVSRSVRKGWTVRRGTCRAGRSPRCRGAYGRTSLGS
;
A
#
# COMPACT_ATOMS: atom_id res chain seq x y z
N MET A 1 7.39 -23.91 40.32
CA MET A 1 8.35 -24.52 39.36
C MET A 1 8.63 -25.99 39.67
N ARG A 2 9.18 -26.37 40.85
CA ARG A 2 9.51 -27.78 41.16
C ARG A 2 8.34 -28.77 40.99
N ARG A 3 7.09 -28.40 41.30
CA ARG A 3 5.93 -29.28 41.10
C ARG A 3 5.58 -29.46 39.60
N VAL A 4 5.75 -28.44 38.77
CA VAL A 4 5.48 -28.51 37.34
C VAL A 4 6.57 -29.32 36.61
N SER A 5 7.85 -29.08 36.95
CA SER A 5 8.95 -29.91 36.43
C SER A 5 8.79 -31.39 36.82
N ALA A 6 8.41 -31.65 38.08
CA ALA A 6 8.13 -33.00 38.54
C ALA A 6 7.01 -33.70 37.72
N LEU A 7 5.90 -32.99 37.45
CA LEU A 7 4.81 -33.53 36.64
C LEU A 7 5.26 -33.90 35.20
N ILE A 8 6.04 -33.04 34.56
CA ILE A 8 6.58 -33.24 33.21
C ILE A 8 7.56 -34.44 33.19
N LEU A 9 8.38 -34.57 34.23
CA LEU A 9 9.38 -35.63 34.33
C LEU A 9 8.74 -36.97 34.68
N TRP A 10 7.64 -37.01 35.44
CA TRP A 10 6.96 -38.23 35.85
C TRP A 10 6.02 -38.81 34.80
N TRP A 11 5.35 -37.92 34.03
CA TRP A 11 4.35 -38.29 33.03
C TRP A 11 4.63 -37.73 31.63
N PRO A 12 5.86 -37.91 31.06
CA PRO A 12 6.22 -37.28 29.80
C PRO A 12 5.39 -37.78 28.61
N ARG A 13 4.87 -39.05 28.65
CA ARG A 13 3.96 -39.54 27.58
C ARG A 13 2.64 -38.78 27.57
N LEU A 14 2.05 -38.58 28.75
CA LEU A 14 0.77 -37.86 28.89
C LEU A 14 0.93 -36.43 28.40
N VAL A 15 2.01 -35.75 28.78
CA VAL A 15 2.30 -34.36 28.33
C VAL A 15 2.40 -34.32 26.80
N LEU A 16 3.11 -35.24 26.17
CA LEU A 16 3.24 -35.29 24.71
C LEU A 16 1.92 -35.58 24.02
N ILE A 17 1.08 -36.51 24.56
CA ILE A 17 -0.24 -36.80 24.00
C ILE A 17 -1.16 -35.57 24.09
N VAL A 18 -1.18 -34.90 25.24
CA VAL A 18 -2.00 -33.67 25.42
C VAL A 18 -1.54 -32.59 24.45
N LEU A 19 -0.23 -32.34 24.37
CA LEU A 19 0.30 -31.35 23.43
C LEU A 19 -0.04 -31.67 21.97
N LEU A 20 0.07 -32.93 21.60
CA LEU A 20 -0.30 -33.39 20.26
C LEU A 20 -1.80 -33.20 20.01
N GLY A 21 -2.66 -33.59 20.97
CA GLY A 21 -4.10 -33.40 20.89
C GLY A 21 -4.51 -31.95 20.72
N VAL A 22 -3.95 -31.05 21.52
CA VAL A 22 -4.20 -29.59 21.41
C VAL A 22 -3.68 -29.05 20.07
N THR A 23 -2.49 -29.50 19.62
CA THR A 23 -1.94 -29.07 18.33
C THR A 23 -2.80 -29.53 17.15
N CYS A 24 -3.31 -30.76 17.18
CA CYS A 24 -4.22 -31.28 16.15
C CYS A 24 -5.56 -30.53 16.17
N PHE A 25 -6.12 -30.26 17.35
CA PHE A 25 -7.37 -29.54 17.51
C PHE A 25 -7.27 -28.11 16.96
N LEU A 26 -6.28 -27.35 17.43
CA LEU A 26 -6.05 -25.98 16.97
C LEU A 26 -5.61 -25.90 15.51
N GLY A 27 -4.83 -26.88 15.04
CA GLY A 27 -4.43 -26.98 13.65
C GLY A 27 -5.61 -27.27 12.71
N PHE A 28 -6.62 -28.01 13.19
CA PHE A 28 -7.86 -28.21 12.42
C PHE A 28 -8.63 -26.89 12.26
N HIS A 29 -8.77 -26.10 13.32
CA HIS A 29 -9.43 -24.79 13.27
C HIS A 29 -8.65 -23.77 12.45
N ALA A 30 -7.32 -23.79 12.49
CA ALA A 30 -6.47 -22.88 11.72
C ALA A 30 -6.71 -22.93 10.19
N ARG A 31 -7.30 -24.01 9.68
CA ARG A 31 -7.66 -24.14 8.25
C ARG A 31 -8.79 -23.21 7.82
N HIS A 32 -9.62 -22.76 8.77
CA HIS A 32 -10.76 -21.87 8.55
C HIS A 32 -10.40 -20.40 8.72
N LEU A 33 -9.11 -20.09 8.87
CA LEU A 33 -8.64 -18.74 9.06
C LEU A 33 -8.78 -17.95 7.76
N GLN A 34 -9.51 -16.85 7.83
CA GLN A 34 -9.77 -15.94 6.74
C GLN A 34 -8.65 -14.90 6.62
N ILE A 35 -8.44 -14.39 5.42
CA ILE A 35 -7.52 -13.27 5.13
C ILE A 35 -8.37 -12.09 4.69
N ASP A 36 -8.23 -10.97 5.39
CA ASP A 36 -9.00 -9.76 5.16
C ASP A 36 -8.07 -8.57 4.95
N SER A 37 -8.21 -7.93 3.80
CA SER A 37 -7.50 -6.70 3.44
C SER A 37 -8.39 -5.46 3.49
N SER A 38 -9.61 -5.58 4.06
CA SER A 38 -10.54 -4.47 4.11
C SER A 38 -9.95 -3.26 4.82
N VAL A 39 -10.26 -2.11 4.25
CA VAL A 39 -9.81 -0.81 4.77
C VAL A 39 -10.47 -0.53 6.11
N GLU A 40 -11.67 -1.05 6.31
CA GLU A 40 -12.46 -0.91 7.53
C GLU A 40 -11.72 -1.45 8.75
N ASN A 41 -10.88 -2.48 8.58
CA ASN A 41 -10.03 -3.03 9.65
C ASN A 41 -8.81 -2.17 9.99
N LEU A 42 -8.51 -1.20 9.17
CA LEU A 42 -7.44 -0.23 9.41
C LEU A 42 -7.93 0.97 10.21
N LEU A 43 -9.23 1.21 10.22
CA LEU A 43 -9.85 2.31 10.95
C LEU A 43 -9.96 2.00 12.44
N ALA A 44 -10.02 3.04 13.26
CA ALA A 44 -10.37 2.89 14.65
C ALA A 44 -11.83 2.40 14.75
N SER A 45 -12.10 1.44 15.67
CA SER A 45 -13.42 0.83 15.80
C SER A 45 -14.51 1.84 16.17
N ASP A 46 -14.12 2.93 16.82
CA ASP A 46 -15.01 3.97 17.38
C ASP A 46 -14.80 5.32 16.64
N ASP A 47 -14.37 5.30 15.37
CA ASP A 47 -14.15 6.53 14.60
C ASP A 47 -15.49 7.06 14.07
N PRO A 48 -15.94 8.26 14.49
CA PRO A 48 -17.16 8.90 13.98
C PRO A 48 -17.13 9.15 12.46
N ASN A 49 -15.93 9.23 11.86
CA ASN A 49 -15.80 9.42 10.43
C ASN A 49 -16.15 8.13 9.66
N LYS A 50 -15.96 6.97 10.28
CA LYS A 50 -16.37 5.68 9.70
C LYS A 50 -17.88 5.59 9.59
N ASP A 51 -18.62 5.85 10.70
CA ASP A 51 -20.08 5.81 10.72
C ASP A 51 -20.66 6.78 9.69
N TYR A 52 -20.07 7.99 9.61
CA TYR A 52 -20.45 8.97 8.61
C TYR A 52 -20.17 8.51 7.17
N SER A 53 -19.04 7.88 6.93
CA SER A 53 -18.71 7.33 5.60
C SER A 53 -19.66 6.21 5.20
N ASP A 54 -20.05 5.35 6.13
CA ASP A 54 -21.00 4.26 5.89
C ASP A 54 -22.41 4.81 5.61
N GLU A 55 -22.84 5.87 6.30
CA GLU A 55 -24.05 6.61 5.98
C GLU A 55 -24.01 7.17 4.55
N ILE A 56 -22.90 7.81 4.17
CA ILE A 56 -22.74 8.39 2.85
C ILE A 56 -22.71 7.32 1.75
N ARG A 57 -22.11 6.16 2.01
CA ARG A 57 -22.16 5.01 1.09
C ARG A 57 -23.59 4.49 0.87
N THR A 58 -24.44 4.54 1.87
CA THR A 58 -25.84 4.14 1.70
C THR A 58 -26.63 5.16 0.87
N LEU A 59 -26.27 6.44 0.92
CA LEU A 59 -26.93 7.52 0.19
C LEU A 59 -26.47 7.63 -1.26
N PHE A 60 -25.17 7.56 -1.51
CA PHE A 60 -24.56 7.85 -2.82
C PHE A 60 -23.97 6.62 -3.53
N GLY A 61 -23.98 5.47 -2.88
CA GLY A 61 -23.31 4.26 -3.36
C GLY A 61 -21.85 4.18 -2.91
N SER A 62 -21.16 3.12 -3.34
CA SER A 62 -19.73 2.93 -3.01
C SER A 62 -18.86 3.93 -3.77
N ASP A 63 -17.92 4.55 -3.08
CA ASP A 63 -16.85 5.34 -3.66
C ASP A 63 -15.73 4.49 -4.30
N ASP A 64 -15.76 3.17 -4.05
CA ASP A 64 -14.83 2.20 -4.63
C ASP A 64 -15.27 1.85 -6.07
N LEU A 65 -14.70 2.53 -7.05
CA LEU A 65 -14.93 2.24 -8.46
C LEU A 65 -13.84 1.36 -9.06
N ALA A 66 -14.18 0.54 -10.04
CA ALA A 66 -13.22 -0.05 -10.95
C ALA A 66 -13.20 0.70 -12.28
N VAL A 67 -12.04 0.77 -12.88
CA VAL A 67 -11.83 1.44 -14.17
C VAL A 67 -11.21 0.45 -15.14
N ILE A 68 -11.90 0.21 -16.26
CA ILE A 68 -11.30 -0.44 -17.42
C ILE A 68 -10.80 0.67 -18.35
N GLY A 69 -9.47 0.69 -18.58
CA GLY A 69 -8.85 1.60 -19.54
C GLY A 69 -8.55 0.87 -20.84
N LEU A 70 -9.07 1.40 -21.94
CA LEU A 70 -8.69 1.02 -23.30
C LEU A 70 -7.70 2.05 -23.82
N LEU A 71 -6.48 1.62 -24.17
CA LEU A 71 -5.49 2.45 -24.83
C LEU A 71 -5.33 2.03 -26.29
N THR A 72 -5.46 2.99 -27.19
CA THR A 72 -5.39 2.81 -28.63
C THR A 72 -4.84 4.09 -29.26
N ASP A 73 -4.52 4.06 -30.54
CA ASP A 73 -4.05 5.26 -31.25
C ASP A 73 -5.12 6.37 -31.31
N ASN A 74 -6.41 6.00 -31.37
CA ASN A 74 -7.55 6.91 -31.33
C ASN A 74 -8.79 6.15 -30.86
N VAL A 75 -9.57 6.74 -29.95
CA VAL A 75 -10.78 6.12 -29.36
C VAL A 75 -12.05 6.31 -30.22
N TYR A 76 -12.07 7.27 -31.14
CA TYR A 76 -13.25 7.61 -31.93
C TYR A 76 -13.51 6.71 -33.17
N PRO A 77 -12.54 6.04 -33.81
CA PRO A 77 -12.81 5.14 -34.90
C PRO A 77 -13.87 4.09 -34.56
N PRO A 78 -14.70 3.67 -35.55
CA PRO A 78 -15.79 2.70 -35.35
C PRO A 78 -15.36 1.42 -34.63
N ALA A 79 -14.17 0.91 -34.93
CA ALA A 79 -13.65 -0.31 -34.32
C ALA A 79 -13.39 -0.16 -32.81
N ALA A 80 -12.87 1.00 -32.38
CA ALA A 80 -12.62 1.28 -30.95
C ALA A 80 -13.96 1.49 -30.22
N LEU A 81 -14.90 2.25 -30.79
CA LEU A 81 -16.24 2.46 -30.21
C LEU A 81 -17.00 1.14 -30.08
N GLU A 82 -16.94 0.26 -31.08
CA GLU A 82 -17.57 -1.06 -31.04
C GLU A 82 -16.95 -1.94 -29.93
N LYS A 83 -15.63 -1.87 -29.74
CA LYS A 83 -14.97 -2.58 -28.64
C LYS A 83 -15.42 -2.07 -27.29
N ILE A 84 -15.48 -0.75 -27.08
CA ILE A 84 -16.00 -0.15 -25.84
C ILE A 84 -17.43 -0.62 -25.59
N ARG A 85 -18.30 -0.61 -26.62
CA ARG A 85 -19.68 -1.04 -26.51
C ARG A 85 -19.80 -2.51 -26.09
N ARG A 86 -19.03 -3.41 -26.72
CA ARG A 86 -19.05 -4.84 -26.36
C ARG A 86 -18.57 -5.10 -24.94
N ILE A 87 -17.48 -4.45 -24.51
CA ILE A 87 -17.01 -4.56 -23.13
C ILE A 87 -18.08 -4.04 -22.17
N THR A 88 -18.62 -2.85 -22.40
CA THR A 88 -19.67 -2.24 -21.58
C THR A 88 -20.87 -3.18 -21.42
N ALA A 89 -21.41 -3.70 -22.53
CA ALA A 89 -22.56 -4.60 -22.51
C ALA A 89 -22.29 -5.96 -21.82
N GLN A 90 -21.05 -6.44 -21.81
CA GLN A 90 -20.68 -7.64 -21.07
C GLN A 90 -20.57 -7.36 -19.57
N VAL A 91 -20.00 -6.21 -19.18
CA VAL A 91 -19.84 -5.79 -17.79
C VAL A 91 -21.20 -5.48 -17.14
N GLU A 92 -22.13 -4.83 -17.85
CA GLU A 92 -23.49 -4.55 -17.37
C GLU A 92 -24.29 -5.81 -17.01
N LYS A 93 -23.96 -6.95 -17.60
CA LYS A 93 -24.62 -8.24 -17.29
C LYS A 93 -24.17 -8.88 -15.98
N LEU A 94 -23.17 -8.35 -15.33
CA LEU A 94 -22.69 -8.87 -14.05
C LEU A 94 -23.63 -8.44 -12.93
N ASP A 95 -24.20 -9.37 -12.19
CA ASP A 95 -25.18 -9.12 -11.11
C ASP A 95 -24.68 -8.20 -10.00
N SER A 96 -23.36 -8.10 -9.85
CA SER A 96 -22.68 -7.31 -8.81
C SER A 96 -22.48 -5.86 -9.21
N VAL A 97 -22.70 -5.53 -10.47
CA VAL A 97 -22.54 -4.18 -11.00
C VAL A 97 -23.83 -3.40 -10.74
N GLN A 98 -23.67 -2.17 -10.26
CA GLN A 98 -24.76 -1.23 -10.07
C GLN A 98 -24.92 -0.34 -11.30
N ASN A 99 -23.84 0.30 -11.73
CA ASN A 99 -23.81 1.19 -12.87
C ASN A 99 -22.49 1.02 -13.64
N VAL A 100 -22.55 1.16 -14.96
CA VAL A 100 -21.39 1.25 -15.85
C VAL A 100 -21.52 2.55 -16.64
N PHE A 101 -20.43 3.30 -16.71
CA PHE A 101 -20.37 4.51 -17.54
C PHE A 101 -19.22 4.40 -18.53
N SER A 102 -19.59 4.50 -19.79
CA SER A 102 -18.66 4.49 -20.91
C SER A 102 -19.10 5.48 -21.99
N LEU A 103 -18.22 5.78 -22.92
CA LEU A 103 -18.52 6.68 -24.03
C LEU A 103 -19.75 6.19 -24.87
N THR A 104 -20.02 4.88 -24.86
CA THR A 104 -21.05 4.28 -25.72
C THR A 104 -22.39 4.05 -25.04
N ASN A 105 -22.47 4.13 -23.71
CA ASN A 105 -23.74 3.95 -22.98
C ASN A 105 -24.19 5.18 -22.18
N MET A 106 -23.34 6.23 -22.08
CA MET A 106 -23.78 7.50 -21.50
C MET A 106 -24.89 8.12 -22.34
N PRO A 107 -25.98 8.61 -21.73
CA PRO A 107 -27.06 9.31 -22.43
C PRO A 107 -26.52 10.57 -23.12
N ASP A 108 -27.11 10.90 -24.27
CA ASP A 108 -26.90 12.21 -24.86
C ASP A 108 -27.83 13.23 -24.17
N PHE A 109 -27.34 13.74 -23.03
CA PHE A 109 -28.08 14.68 -22.20
C PHE A 109 -28.50 15.95 -22.95
N ILE A 110 -27.74 16.35 -23.97
CA ILE A 110 -28.01 17.58 -24.75
C ILE A 110 -29.16 17.34 -25.73
N ALA A 111 -29.16 16.19 -26.44
CA ALA A 111 -30.16 15.88 -27.42
C ALA A 111 -31.50 15.42 -26.83
N ASN A 112 -31.52 14.92 -25.59
CA ASN A 112 -32.66 14.28 -24.97
C ASN A 112 -33.34 15.11 -23.88
N ILE A 113 -33.08 16.40 -23.83
CA ILE A 113 -33.73 17.32 -22.87
C ILE A 113 -35.24 17.24 -22.89
N ALA A 114 -35.83 16.95 -24.03
CA ALA A 114 -37.31 16.82 -24.16
C ALA A 114 -37.90 15.57 -23.46
N ASN A 115 -37.11 14.53 -23.23
CA ASN A 115 -37.56 13.24 -22.67
C ASN A 115 -36.84 12.90 -21.32
N PHE A 116 -36.60 13.89 -20.49
CA PHE A 116 -35.88 13.71 -19.25
C PHE A 116 -36.58 12.80 -18.23
N ASP A 117 -37.90 12.63 -18.33
CA ASP A 117 -38.66 11.73 -17.45
C ASP A 117 -38.32 10.24 -17.66
N ASN A 118 -37.76 9.88 -18.83
CA ASN A 118 -37.35 8.53 -19.19
C ASN A 118 -35.90 8.50 -19.71
N ILE A 119 -34.98 9.08 -19.00
CA ILE A 119 -33.54 9.11 -19.38
C ILE A 119 -32.94 7.71 -19.57
N ASP A 120 -33.45 6.72 -18.86
CA ASP A 120 -33.03 5.32 -19.02
C ASP A 120 -33.41 4.75 -20.41
N GLU A 121 -34.42 5.32 -21.07
CA GLU A 121 -34.84 4.99 -22.42
C GLU A 121 -34.24 5.94 -23.48
N SER A 122 -33.52 6.97 -23.03
CA SER A 122 -32.89 7.96 -23.92
C SER A 122 -31.75 7.35 -24.73
N PRO A 123 -31.64 7.73 -26.03
CA PRO A 123 -30.52 7.28 -26.85
C PRO A 123 -29.21 7.68 -26.24
N SER A 124 -28.27 6.75 -26.24
CA SER A 124 -26.91 7.00 -25.78
C SER A 124 -26.20 8.02 -26.67
N LEU A 125 -25.12 8.63 -26.17
CA LEU A 125 -24.24 9.54 -26.92
C LEU A 125 -23.79 8.92 -28.28
N VAL A 126 -23.66 7.58 -28.30
CA VAL A 126 -23.32 6.80 -29.50
C VAL A 126 -24.38 5.71 -29.69
N PRO A 127 -25.60 6.05 -30.11
CA PRO A 127 -26.70 5.06 -30.28
C PRO A 127 -26.39 4.03 -31.36
N GLN A 128 -25.81 4.48 -32.45
CA GLN A 128 -25.26 3.65 -33.51
C GLN A 128 -23.84 4.07 -33.83
N ILE A 129 -22.99 3.08 -34.10
CA ILE A 129 -21.59 3.38 -34.40
C ILE A 129 -21.53 4.10 -35.75
N PRO A 130 -21.08 5.36 -35.77
CA PRO A 130 -21.08 6.14 -36.98
C PRO A 130 -20.01 5.64 -37.95
N LEU A 131 -20.36 5.57 -39.21
CA LEU A 131 -19.47 5.12 -40.27
C LEU A 131 -18.87 6.31 -41.05
N ASN A 132 -19.35 7.53 -40.81
CA ASN A 132 -18.87 8.72 -41.52
C ASN A 132 -18.05 9.64 -40.60
N ALA A 133 -17.10 10.36 -41.22
CA ALA A 133 -16.21 11.26 -40.51
C ALA A 133 -16.92 12.46 -39.85
N ALA A 134 -18.05 12.94 -40.45
CA ALA A 134 -18.77 14.07 -39.92
C ALA A 134 -19.48 13.73 -38.58
N SER A 135 -20.11 12.54 -38.47
CA SER A 135 -20.73 12.10 -37.23
C SER A 135 -19.71 11.79 -36.13
N LEU A 136 -18.53 11.28 -36.50
CA LEU A 136 -17.41 11.07 -35.55
C LEU A 136 -16.88 12.41 -35.01
N ALA A 137 -16.76 13.43 -35.88
CA ALA A 137 -16.35 14.78 -35.45
C ALA A 137 -17.41 15.41 -34.53
N ALA A 138 -18.71 15.19 -34.80
CA ALA A 138 -19.79 15.69 -33.93
C ALA A 138 -19.76 15.05 -32.53
N ILE A 139 -19.55 13.73 -32.44
CA ILE A 139 -19.37 13.04 -31.14
C ILE A 139 -18.15 13.59 -30.39
N ARG A 140 -17.02 13.74 -31.09
CA ARG A 140 -15.81 14.29 -30.51
C ARG A 140 -16.05 15.70 -29.93
N HIS A 141 -16.72 16.56 -30.67
CA HIS A 141 -17.05 17.91 -30.21
C HIS A 141 -17.95 17.88 -28.96
N LYS A 142 -18.99 17.02 -28.93
CA LYS A 142 -19.85 16.85 -27.76
C LYS A 142 -19.06 16.39 -26.52
N VAL A 143 -18.06 15.50 -26.70
CA VAL A 143 -17.22 15.00 -25.61
C VAL A 143 -16.30 16.11 -25.10
N GLU A 144 -15.67 16.85 -26.01
CA GLU A 144 -14.73 17.92 -25.64
C GLU A 144 -15.43 19.11 -24.94
N ASP A 145 -16.70 19.35 -25.27
CA ASP A 145 -17.50 20.44 -24.71
C ASP A 145 -18.16 20.13 -23.35
N SER A 146 -18.13 18.87 -22.90
CA SER A 146 -18.80 18.48 -21.66
C SER A 146 -17.85 17.87 -20.64
N PRO A 147 -17.74 18.48 -19.44
CA PRO A 147 -16.93 17.93 -18.34
C PRO A 147 -17.32 16.51 -17.94
N ILE A 148 -18.60 16.13 -18.11
CA ILE A 148 -19.11 14.78 -17.77
C ILE A 148 -18.52 13.74 -18.73
N TYR A 149 -18.52 14.01 -20.04
CA TYR A 149 -17.99 13.06 -21.03
C TYR A 149 -16.46 13.05 -21.07
N LEU A 150 -15.81 14.18 -20.76
CA LEU A 150 -14.34 14.26 -20.68
C LEU A 150 -13.73 13.35 -19.59
N GLN A 151 -14.54 12.90 -18.62
CA GLN A 151 -14.07 11.92 -17.63
C GLN A 151 -13.85 10.52 -18.21
N LEU A 152 -14.42 10.25 -19.39
CA LEU A 152 -14.39 8.94 -20.05
C LEU A 152 -13.34 8.83 -21.16
N VAL A 153 -12.69 9.94 -21.52
CA VAL A 153 -11.72 9.97 -22.64
C VAL A 153 -10.50 10.77 -22.22
N SER A 154 -9.34 10.31 -22.62
CA SER A 154 -8.08 11.06 -22.39
C SER A 154 -8.05 12.31 -23.27
N ARG A 155 -7.35 13.36 -22.79
CA ARG A 155 -7.25 14.65 -23.50
C ARG A 155 -6.65 14.52 -24.91
N ASP A 156 -5.80 13.52 -25.12
CA ASP A 156 -5.14 13.22 -26.41
C ASP A 156 -5.98 12.23 -27.26
N ALA A 157 -7.16 11.84 -26.80
CA ALA A 157 -8.03 10.87 -27.44
C ALA A 157 -7.39 9.49 -27.70
N THR A 158 -6.30 9.15 -26.97
CA THR A 158 -5.64 7.84 -27.07
C THR A 158 -6.11 6.84 -26.03
N GLY A 159 -6.93 7.26 -25.07
CA GLY A 159 -7.46 6.41 -24.01
C GLY A 159 -8.94 6.62 -23.77
N ALA A 160 -9.66 5.53 -23.50
CA ALA A 160 -11.05 5.56 -23.04
C ALA A 160 -11.19 4.81 -21.71
N ALA A 161 -12.00 5.37 -20.79
CA ALA A 161 -12.36 4.75 -19.52
C ALA A 161 -13.77 4.16 -19.58
N ILE A 162 -13.92 2.97 -19.00
CA ILE A 162 -15.21 2.40 -18.63
C ILE A 162 -15.22 2.36 -17.11
N LEU A 163 -16.08 3.19 -16.50
CA LEU A 163 -16.20 3.31 -15.06
C LEU A 163 -17.26 2.33 -14.57
N ILE A 164 -16.92 1.50 -13.60
CA ILE A 164 -17.77 0.45 -13.06
C ILE A 164 -18.03 0.76 -11.59
N PHE A 165 -19.29 0.97 -11.25
CA PHE A 165 -19.77 1.14 -9.89
C PHE A 165 -20.42 -0.16 -9.44
N PHE A 166 -19.99 -0.68 -8.29
CA PHE A 166 -20.52 -1.91 -7.74
C PHE A 166 -21.64 -1.63 -6.74
N LYS A 167 -22.55 -2.59 -6.60
CA LYS A 167 -23.48 -2.62 -5.48
C LYS A 167 -22.66 -2.64 -4.17
N PRO A 168 -23.21 -2.14 -3.05
CA PRO A 168 -22.52 -2.27 -1.77
C PRO A 168 -22.35 -3.75 -1.44
N LEU A 169 -21.13 -4.26 -1.61
CA LEU A 169 -20.71 -5.62 -1.36
C LEU A 169 -19.53 -5.60 -0.39
N THR A 170 -19.48 -6.61 0.49
CA THR A 170 -18.29 -6.85 1.29
C THR A 170 -17.15 -7.39 0.40
N ASP A 171 -15.91 -7.20 0.82
CA ASP A 171 -14.74 -7.72 0.09
C ASP A 171 -14.79 -9.26 -0.06
N GLU A 172 -15.36 -9.96 0.94
CA GLU A 172 -15.59 -11.41 0.90
C GLU A 172 -16.62 -11.80 -0.16
N GLU A 173 -17.75 -11.09 -0.23
CA GLU A 173 -18.78 -11.34 -1.26
C GLU A 173 -18.25 -11.06 -2.67
N PHE A 174 -17.43 -10.01 -2.83
CA PHE A 174 -16.81 -9.67 -4.09
C PHE A 174 -15.84 -10.78 -4.55
N ALA A 175 -15.01 -11.30 -3.64
CA ALA A 175 -14.12 -12.41 -3.90
C ALA A 175 -14.87 -13.72 -4.19
N ASN A 176 -15.92 -14.05 -3.40
CA ASN A 176 -16.70 -15.27 -3.58
C ASN A 176 -17.45 -15.29 -4.92
N LYS A 177 -17.89 -14.15 -5.42
CA LYS A 177 -18.54 -14.01 -6.74
C LYS A 177 -17.56 -14.03 -7.91
N GLN A 178 -16.25 -14.08 -7.64
CA GLN A 178 -15.18 -14.10 -8.65
C GLN A 178 -15.32 -12.94 -9.66
N ILE A 179 -15.66 -11.74 -9.18
CA ILE A 179 -15.96 -10.59 -10.04
C ILE A 179 -14.73 -10.18 -10.84
N GLU A 180 -13.57 -10.17 -10.18
CA GLU A 180 -12.30 -9.81 -10.84
C GLU A 180 -11.95 -10.78 -11.97
N GLU A 181 -12.06 -12.08 -11.69
CA GLU A 181 -11.76 -13.13 -12.66
C GLU A 181 -12.67 -12.99 -13.89
N ARG A 182 -13.97 -12.73 -13.68
CA ARG A 182 -14.94 -12.49 -14.77
C ARG A 182 -14.59 -11.23 -15.58
N LEU A 183 -14.19 -10.15 -14.91
CA LEU A 183 -13.75 -8.93 -15.61
C LEU A 183 -12.48 -9.20 -16.42
N GLN A 184 -11.51 -9.91 -15.87
CA GLN A 184 -10.27 -10.29 -16.58
C GLN A 184 -10.56 -11.21 -17.77
N GLU A 185 -11.51 -12.13 -17.66
CA GLU A 185 -11.95 -12.96 -18.79
C GLU A 185 -12.58 -12.13 -19.92
N ILE A 186 -13.43 -11.14 -19.59
CA ILE A 186 -13.99 -10.22 -20.57
C ILE A 186 -12.88 -9.47 -21.31
N LEU A 187 -11.92 -8.93 -20.54
CA LEU A 187 -10.80 -8.20 -21.12
C LEU A 187 -9.90 -9.10 -21.98
N ALA A 188 -9.65 -10.34 -21.54
CA ALA A 188 -8.84 -11.29 -22.30
C ALA A 188 -9.47 -11.65 -23.67
N ARG A 189 -10.80 -11.78 -23.71
CA ARG A 189 -11.54 -12.04 -24.98
C ARG A 189 -11.49 -10.86 -25.95
N GLU A 190 -11.55 -9.64 -25.42
CA GLU A 190 -11.56 -8.42 -26.22
C GLU A 190 -10.17 -7.83 -26.49
N ARG A 191 -9.12 -8.42 -25.87
CA ARG A 191 -7.74 -8.00 -26.08
C ARG A 191 -7.38 -8.16 -27.55
N GLY A 192 -6.97 -7.38 -28.30
CA GLY A 192 -6.53 -7.50 -29.70
C GLY A 192 -5.17 -6.82 -29.83
N LYS A 193 -5.11 -5.77 -30.67
CA LYS A 193 -3.93 -4.91 -30.81
C LYS A 193 -3.87 -3.82 -29.74
N ASP A 194 -5.01 -3.50 -29.13
CA ASP A 194 -5.14 -2.44 -28.14
C ASP A 194 -4.77 -2.98 -26.76
N GLU A 195 -4.29 -2.09 -25.89
CA GLU A 195 -3.99 -2.40 -24.52
C GLU A 195 -5.23 -2.18 -23.64
N LEU A 196 -5.59 -3.22 -22.89
CA LEU A 196 -6.69 -3.20 -21.95
C LEU A 196 -6.16 -3.41 -20.52
N TYR A 197 -6.53 -2.52 -19.63
CA TYR A 197 -6.11 -2.51 -18.24
C TYR A 197 -7.32 -2.43 -17.31
N LEU A 198 -7.28 -3.19 -16.21
CA LEU A 198 -8.23 -3.11 -15.11
C LEU A 198 -7.54 -2.51 -13.89
N THR A 199 -8.13 -1.49 -13.31
CA THR A 199 -7.63 -0.83 -12.11
C THR A 199 -8.79 -0.31 -11.24
N GLY A 200 -8.48 0.39 -10.16
CA GLY A 200 -9.42 0.92 -9.20
C GLY A 200 -9.20 0.36 -7.80
N MET A 201 -9.80 0.99 -6.80
CA MET A 201 -9.56 0.66 -5.38
C MET A 201 -9.94 -0.79 -5.07
N GLN A 202 -11.08 -1.26 -5.58
CA GLN A 202 -11.55 -2.63 -5.36
C GLN A 202 -10.59 -3.69 -5.94
N ASN A 203 -10.06 -3.44 -7.14
CA ASN A 203 -9.04 -4.31 -7.74
C ASN A 203 -7.74 -4.36 -6.93
N LEU A 204 -7.33 -3.21 -6.38
CA LEU A 204 -6.15 -3.13 -5.50
C LEU A 204 -6.35 -3.92 -4.21
N LYS A 205 -7.52 -3.80 -3.55
CA LYS A 205 -7.85 -4.55 -2.33
C LYS A 205 -7.76 -6.05 -2.57
N LEU A 206 -8.42 -6.57 -3.60
CA LEU A 206 -8.45 -8.02 -3.91
C LEU A 206 -7.06 -8.57 -4.25
N ASN A 207 -6.29 -7.87 -5.08
CA ASN A 207 -4.95 -8.30 -5.41
C ASN A 207 -4.02 -8.21 -4.20
N SER A 208 -4.28 -7.30 -3.23
CA SER A 208 -3.59 -7.29 -1.95
C SER A 208 -3.82 -8.57 -1.15
N VAL A 209 -5.05 -9.13 -1.14
CA VAL A 209 -5.33 -10.44 -0.50
C VAL A 209 -4.53 -11.57 -1.15
N LYS A 210 -4.49 -11.61 -2.50
CA LYS A 210 -3.70 -12.62 -3.24
C LYS A 210 -2.23 -12.51 -2.87
N LEU A 211 -1.69 -11.29 -2.87
CA LEU A 211 -0.31 -10.99 -2.50
C LEU A 211 -0.01 -11.38 -1.04
N MET A 212 -0.91 -11.07 -0.10
CA MET A 212 -0.80 -11.47 1.30
C MET A 212 -0.73 -12.99 1.46
N ARG A 213 -1.52 -13.71 0.70
CA ARG A 213 -1.51 -15.18 0.70
C ARG A 213 -0.17 -15.72 0.17
N GLU A 214 0.32 -15.20 -0.94
CA GLU A 214 1.63 -15.57 -1.51
C GLU A 214 2.76 -15.29 -0.53
N ASP A 215 2.73 -14.15 0.14
CA ASP A 215 3.71 -13.80 1.17
C ASP A 215 3.74 -14.77 2.34
N LEU A 216 2.59 -15.19 2.85
CA LEU A 216 2.50 -16.20 3.90
C LEU A 216 3.16 -17.51 3.46
N TRP A 217 2.89 -17.93 2.22
CA TRP A 217 3.45 -19.17 1.66
C TRP A 217 4.96 -19.08 1.38
N ILE A 218 5.48 -17.91 1.12
CA ILE A 218 6.91 -17.68 0.85
C ILE A 218 7.68 -17.40 2.15
N PHE A 219 7.23 -16.42 2.94
CA PHE A 219 8.01 -15.92 4.08
C PHE A 219 7.97 -16.85 5.29
N THR A 220 6.87 -17.58 5.50
CA THR A 220 6.80 -18.53 6.61
C THR A 220 7.76 -19.70 6.43
N PRO A 221 7.80 -20.44 5.31
CA PRO A 221 8.82 -21.46 5.08
C PRO A 221 10.24 -20.92 5.01
N LEU A 222 10.42 -19.74 4.44
CA LEU A 222 11.75 -19.09 4.40
C LEU A 222 12.27 -18.79 5.80
N SER A 223 11.42 -18.30 6.70
CA SER A 223 11.78 -18.09 8.11
C SER A 223 12.18 -19.38 8.79
N VAL A 224 11.45 -20.46 8.53
CA VAL A 224 11.78 -21.81 9.02
C VAL A 224 13.15 -22.26 8.50
N LEU A 225 13.43 -22.09 7.21
CA LEU A 225 14.71 -22.49 6.60
C LEU A 225 15.88 -21.68 7.16
N VAL A 226 15.71 -20.39 7.32
CA VAL A 226 16.75 -19.51 7.89
C VAL A 226 17.07 -19.94 9.33
N ILE A 227 16.05 -20.10 10.18
CA ILE A 227 16.24 -20.54 11.57
C ILE A 227 16.84 -21.95 11.63
N MET A 228 16.40 -22.88 10.78
CA MET A 228 16.99 -24.21 10.66
C MET A 228 18.48 -24.14 10.32
N GLY A 229 18.86 -23.26 9.39
CA GLY A 229 20.26 -23.03 9.03
C GLY A 229 21.08 -22.48 10.19
N VAL A 230 20.56 -21.46 10.90
CA VAL A 230 21.22 -20.88 12.08
C VAL A 230 21.39 -21.93 13.18
N LEU A 231 20.34 -22.69 13.51
CA LEU A 231 20.37 -23.74 14.51
C LEU A 231 21.35 -24.85 14.11
N GLY A 232 21.39 -25.23 12.83
CA GLY A 232 22.32 -26.22 12.30
C GLY A 232 23.79 -25.80 12.45
N VAL A 233 24.11 -24.53 12.24
CA VAL A 233 25.45 -23.99 12.44
C VAL A 233 25.82 -23.95 13.94
N CYS A 234 24.85 -23.53 14.79
CA CYS A 234 25.08 -23.38 16.24
C CYS A 234 25.23 -24.73 16.95
N PHE A 235 24.27 -25.64 16.77
CA PHE A 235 24.21 -26.87 17.56
C PHE A 235 24.81 -28.09 16.88
N ARG A 236 24.84 -28.15 15.56
CA ARG A 236 25.37 -29.28 14.76
C ARG A 236 24.82 -30.66 15.17
N THR A 237 23.72 -30.71 15.87
CA THR A 237 23.01 -31.90 16.33
C THR A 237 21.58 -31.88 15.85
N PHE A 238 21.04 -33.05 15.42
CA PHE A 238 19.64 -33.12 14.97
C PHE A 238 18.66 -32.65 16.06
N ARG A 239 18.94 -32.95 17.31
CA ARG A 239 18.10 -32.52 18.45
C ARG A 239 18.09 -31.00 18.62
N GLY A 240 19.27 -30.39 18.48
CA GLY A 240 19.44 -28.93 18.61
C GLY A 240 18.77 -28.14 17.50
N VAL A 241 18.43 -28.78 16.37
CA VAL A 241 17.70 -28.17 15.27
C VAL A 241 16.21 -28.52 15.31
N PHE A 242 15.88 -29.80 15.41
CA PHE A 242 14.50 -30.29 15.28
C PHE A 242 13.60 -29.90 16.45
N LEU A 243 14.08 -30.00 17.70
CA LEU A 243 13.23 -29.70 18.86
C LEU A 243 12.83 -28.21 18.97
N PRO A 244 13.76 -27.24 18.80
CA PRO A 244 13.38 -25.83 18.73
C PRO A 244 12.36 -25.57 17.66
N LEU A 245 12.61 -26.06 16.45
CA LEU A 245 11.76 -25.84 15.31
C LEU A 245 10.35 -26.41 15.53
N LEU A 246 10.27 -27.66 16.02
CA LEU A 246 8.98 -28.31 16.35
C LEU A 246 8.22 -27.51 17.41
N SER A 247 8.90 -27.05 18.46
CA SER A 247 8.25 -26.28 19.52
C SER A 247 7.64 -24.99 19.01
N VAL A 248 8.37 -24.26 18.16
CA VAL A 248 7.90 -22.98 17.60
C VAL A 248 6.79 -23.20 16.58
N LEU A 249 6.90 -24.20 15.72
CA LEU A 249 5.83 -24.54 14.77
C LEU A 249 4.52 -24.91 15.48
N CYS A 250 4.59 -25.71 16.57
CA CYS A 250 3.42 -25.96 17.41
C CYS A 250 2.84 -24.66 17.98
N GLY A 251 3.70 -23.72 18.42
CA GLY A 251 3.27 -22.41 18.92
C GLY A 251 2.59 -21.56 17.87
N VAL A 252 3.10 -21.54 16.64
CA VAL A 252 2.46 -20.87 15.51
C VAL A 252 1.09 -21.49 15.21
N ILE A 253 1.00 -22.81 15.16
CA ILE A 253 -0.28 -23.53 14.95
C ILE A 253 -1.28 -23.17 16.06
N TRP A 254 -0.84 -23.13 17.32
CA TRP A 254 -1.71 -22.75 18.43
C TRP A 254 -2.21 -21.31 18.29
N THR A 255 -1.34 -20.38 17.91
CA THR A 255 -1.72 -18.99 17.73
C THR A 255 -2.74 -18.81 16.60
N LEU A 256 -2.46 -19.38 15.43
CA LEU A 256 -3.38 -19.32 14.29
C LEU A 256 -4.71 -20.04 14.58
N GLY A 257 -4.66 -21.16 15.32
CA GLY A 257 -5.86 -21.87 15.74
C GLY A 257 -6.71 -21.07 16.73
N ILE A 258 -6.09 -20.34 17.66
CA ILE A 258 -6.78 -19.43 18.58
C ILE A 258 -7.38 -18.24 17.82
N MET A 259 -6.64 -17.66 16.85
CA MET A 259 -7.19 -16.62 15.96
C MET A 259 -8.44 -17.10 15.23
N ALA A 260 -8.39 -18.31 14.67
CA ALA A 260 -9.54 -18.89 13.96
C ALA A 260 -10.74 -19.15 14.91
N LEU A 261 -10.50 -19.61 16.13
CA LEU A 261 -11.56 -19.80 17.14
C LEU A 261 -12.19 -18.50 17.62
N SER A 262 -11.45 -17.41 17.56
CA SER A 262 -11.94 -16.07 17.90
C SER A 262 -12.46 -15.28 16.69
N GLU A 263 -12.59 -15.95 15.53
CA GLU A 263 -13.06 -15.37 14.26
C GLU A 263 -12.22 -14.15 13.80
N ALA A 264 -10.99 -14.04 14.29
CA ALA A 264 -10.11 -12.95 13.94
C ALA A 264 -9.37 -13.25 12.62
N PRO A 265 -9.53 -12.41 11.59
CA PRO A 265 -8.89 -12.63 10.30
C PRO A 265 -7.39 -12.29 10.34
N ILE A 266 -6.64 -12.82 9.37
CA ILE A 266 -5.31 -12.32 9.06
C ILE A 266 -5.45 -11.02 8.27
N THR A 267 -4.99 -9.94 8.86
CA THR A 267 -4.96 -8.60 8.25
C THR A 267 -3.54 -8.24 7.80
N ILE A 268 -3.39 -7.12 7.08
CA ILE A 268 -2.07 -6.60 6.65
C ILE A 268 -1.08 -6.50 7.82
N GLY A 269 -1.55 -6.09 9.01
CA GLY A 269 -0.69 -5.98 10.20
C GLY A 269 -0.36 -7.33 10.84
N THR A 270 -1.28 -8.29 10.85
CA THR A 270 -1.06 -9.61 11.46
C THR A 270 -0.35 -10.60 10.53
N LEU A 271 -0.16 -10.26 9.25
CA LEU A 271 0.54 -11.08 8.26
C LEU A 271 1.96 -11.47 8.69
N VAL A 272 2.63 -10.60 9.42
CA VAL A 272 4.00 -10.82 9.91
C VAL A 272 4.06 -11.81 11.08
N LEU A 273 2.92 -12.08 11.74
CA LEU A 273 2.86 -12.82 13.00
C LEU A 273 3.51 -14.21 12.96
N PRO A 274 3.28 -15.10 11.96
CA PRO A 274 3.93 -16.40 11.91
C PRO A 274 5.46 -16.30 11.87
N SER A 275 6.00 -15.44 11.00
CA SER A 275 7.44 -15.23 10.87
C SER A 275 8.06 -14.62 12.14
N LEU A 276 7.35 -13.69 12.77
CA LEU A 276 7.75 -13.05 14.02
C LEU A 276 7.85 -14.08 15.15
N LEU A 277 6.83 -14.94 15.29
CA LEU A 277 6.80 -16.01 16.29
C LEU A 277 7.91 -17.03 16.05
N ILE A 278 8.21 -17.39 14.80
CA ILE A 278 9.29 -18.33 14.46
C ILE A 278 10.65 -17.74 14.87
N VAL A 279 10.93 -16.51 14.52
CA VAL A 279 12.23 -15.88 14.77
C VAL A 279 12.47 -15.65 16.27
N ILE A 280 11.56 -14.95 16.94
CA ILE A 280 11.72 -14.60 18.36
C ILE A 280 11.51 -15.84 19.24
N GLY A 281 10.49 -16.63 18.95
CA GLY A 281 10.15 -17.83 19.75
C GLY A 281 11.25 -18.89 19.74
N SER A 282 12.02 -19.01 18.63
CA SER A 282 13.16 -19.93 18.57
C SER A 282 14.21 -19.63 19.62
N THR A 283 14.37 -18.38 20.03
CA THR A 283 15.34 -17.96 21.05
C THR A 283 15.11 -18.67 22.40
N TYR A 284 13.84 -18.85 22.81
CA TYR A 284 13.51 -19.52 24.06
C TYR A 284 13.93 -21.00 24.03
N SER A 285 13.74 -21.65 22.90
CA SER A 285 14.14 -23.04 22.67
C SER A 285 15.67 -23.20 22.68
N ILE A 286 16.37 -22.23 22.09
CA ILE A 286 17.85 -22.18 22.08
C ILE A 286 18.40 -22.17 23.50
N TYR A 287 17.84 -21.31 24.37
CA TYR A 287 18.29 -21.25 25.78
C TYR A 287 18.12 -22.58 26.51
N VAL A 288 16.98 -23.26 26.32
CA VAL A 288 16.71 -24.55 26.96
C VAL A 288 17.68 -25.62 26.49
N ILE A 289 17.92 -25.70 25.16
CA ILE A 289 18.81 -26.74 24.60
C ILE A 289 20.28 -26.47 24.94
N ALA A 290 20.73 -25.23 24.86
CA ALA A 290 22.08 -24.87 25.19
C ALA A 290 22.41 -25.22 26.67
N GLN A 291 21.49 -24.90 27.59
CA GLN A 291 21.65 -25.27 28.99
C GLN A 291 21.59 -26.78 29.24
N TYR A 292 20.73 -27.50 28.45
CA TYR A 292 20.73 -28.96 28.51
C TYR A 292 22.03 -29.57 28.02
N GLU A 293 22.61 -29.10 26.93
CA GLU A 293 23.89 -29.60 26.42
C GLU A 293 25.04 -29.38 27.47
N GLU A 294 25.05 -28.19 28.08
CA GLU A 294 26.04 -27.88 29.16
C GLU A 294 25.91 -28.80 30.39
N GLU A 295 24.64 -29.06 30.82
CA GLU A 295 24.42 -29.98 31.95
C GLU A 295 24.65 -31.44 31.57
N ALA A 296 24.43 -31.83 30.33
CA ALA A 296 24.70 -33.17 29.85
C ALA A 296 26.20 -33.51 29.85
N GLU A 297 27.08 -32.54 29.63
CA GLU A 297 28.54 -32.72 29.75
C GLU A 297 28.97 -33.10 31.15
N LYS A 298 28.23 -32.70 32.19
CA LYS A 298 28.50 -33.02 33.59
C LYS A 298 28.14 -34.45 33.97
N GLY A 299 27.37 -35.16 33.11
CA GLY A 299 26.90 -36.52 33.30
C GLY A 299 25.74 -36.66 34.30
N GLY A 300 25.26 -37.89 34.47
CA GLY A 300 24.14 -38.23 35.35
C GLY A 300 23.03 -38.96 34.60
N ALA A 301 21.93 -39.28 35.29
CA ALA A 301 20.74 -39.85 34.61
C ALA A 301 20.05 -38.78 33.70
N PRO A 302 19.42 -39.16 32.61
CA PRO A 302 18.72 -38.18 31.70
C PRO A 302 17.76 -37.28 32.45
N THR A 303 17.02 -37.81 33.43
CA THR A 303 16.06 -37.06 34.26
C THR A 303 16.76 -35.97 35.08
N ASP A 304 17.90 -36.32 35.71
CA ASP A 304 18.64 -35.39 36.59
C ASP A 304 19.27 -34.24 35.76
N VAL A 305 19.75 -34.56 34.55
CA VAL A 305 20.32 -33.58 33.62
C VAL A 305 19.26 -32.56 33.20
N VAL A 306 18.06 -33.07 32.80
CA VAL A 306 16.93 -32.20 32.40
C VAL A 306 16.43 -31.39 33.58
N GLU A 307 16.32 -31.96 34.78
CA GLU A 307 15.92 -31.22 35.98
C GLU A 307 16.89 -30.08 36.32
N ARG A 308 18.20 -30.33 36.31
CA ARG A 308 19.24 -29.30 36.54
C ARG A 308 19.19 -28.21 35.47
N ALA A 309 19.04 -28.59 34.19
CA ALA A 309 18.89 -27.63 33.09
C ALA A 309 17.68 -26.71 33.26
N LEU A 310 16.50 -27.32 33.55
CA LEU A 310 15.27 -26.56 33.79
C LEU A 310 15.41 -25.64 35.03
N ALA A 311 16.00 -26.11 36.13
CA ALA A 311 16.16 -25.31 37.32
C ALA A 311 16.96 -24.03 37.06
N ARG A 312 17.89 -24.04 36.10
CA ARG A 312 18.73 -22.89 35.74
C ARG A 312 18.12 -21.97 34.72
N VAL A 313 17.44 -22.54 33.68
CA VAL A 313 17.00 -21.76 32.51
C VAL A 313 15.53 -21.32 32.56
N SER A 314 14.67 -22.00 33.37
CA SER A 314 13.24 -21.69 33.32
C SER A 314 12.90 -20.26 33.76
N LEU A 315 13.54 -19.75 34.82
CA LEU A 315 13.30 -18.38 35.27
C LEU A 315 13.76 -17.32 34.23
N PRO A 316 14.99 -17.36 33.68
CA PRO A 316 15.40 -16.49 32.60
C PRO A 316 14.49 -16.54 31.38
N VAL A 317 14.05 -17.70 30.94
CA VAL A 317 13.15 -17.84 29.79
C VAL A 317 11.77 -17.23 30.07
N ILE A 318 11.20 -17.47 31.27
CA ILE A 318 9.91 -16.88 31.63
C ILE A 318 10.01 -15.36 31.73
N VAL A 319 11.06 -14.82 32.31
CA VAL A 319 11.25 -13.36 32.38
C VAL A 319 11.42 -12.76 30.98
N ALA A 320 12.22 -13.38 30.10
CA ALA A 320 12.39 -12.94 28.74
C ALA A 320 11.06 -12.99 27.97
N ALA A 321 10.31 -14.08 28.11
CA ALA A 321 9.00 -14.22 27.50
C ALA A 321 8.00 -13.19 28.05
N PHE A 322 7.98 -12.98 29.36
CA PHE A 322 7.11 -12.01 30.01
C PHE A 322 7.37 -10.59 29.52
N THR A 323 8.62 -10.15 29.41
CA THR A 323 8.96 -8.83 28.87
C THR A 323 8.53 -8.68 27.40
N THR A 324 8.66 -9.74 26.60
CA THR A 324 8.19 -9.75 25.21
C THR A 324 6.66 -9.66 25.15
N VAL A 325 5.96 -10.48 25.91
CA VAL A 325 4.47 -10.48 26.01
C VAL A 325 3.98 -9.10 26.41
N VAL A 326 4.56 -8.51 27.45
CA VAL A 326 4.20 -7.18 27.93
C VAL A 326 4.45 -6.13 26.84
N GLY A 327 5.57 -6.21 26.13
CA GLY A 327 5.86 -5.32 25.00
C GLY A 327 4.79 -5.38 23.90
N PHE A 328 4.26 -6.57 23.60
CA PHE A 328 3.16 -6.71 22.64
C PHE A 328 1.80 -6.29 23.23
N VAL A 329 1.56 -6.51 24.49
CA VAL A 329 0.34 -6.05 25.18
C VAL A 329 0.22 -4.52 25.14
N THR A 330 1.32 -3.77 25.15
CA THR A 330 1.25 -2.30 25.04
C THR A 330 0.68 -1.82 23.69
N LEU A 331 0.72 -2.65 22.63
CA LEU A 331 0.07 -2.34 21.36
C LEU A 331 -1.47 -2.31 21.47
N LEU A 332 -2.06 -2.88 22.51
CA LEU A 332 -3.52 -2.82 22.72
C LEU A 332 -4.03 -1.38 22.99
N VAL A 333 -3.15 -0.47 23.38
CA VAL A 333 -3.48 0.95 23.57
C VAL A 333 -3.63 1.67 22.22
N ASN A 334 -3.12 1.10 21.15
CA ASN A 334 -3.22 1.69 19.82
C ASN A 334 -4.70 1.78 19.37
N ARG A 335 -5.04 2.85 18.66
CA ARG A 335 -6.41 3.08 18.17
C ARG A 335 -6.77 2.14 17.03
N ILE A 336 -5.79 1.71 16.23
CA ILE A 336 -5.98 0.89 15.04
C ILE A 336 -6.23 -0.56 15.41
N SER A 337 -7.36 -1.12 14.98
CA SER A 337 -7.79 -2.48 15.34
C SER A 337 -6.78 -3.55 14.91
N THR A 338 -6.20 -3.42 13.73
CA THR A 338 -5.18 -4.33 13.18
C THR A 338 -3.91 -4.37 14.02
N ILE A 339 -3.45 -3.23 14.56
CA ILE A 339 -2.27 -3.17 15.46
C ILE A 339 -2.61 -3.77 16.82
N ARG A 340 -3.81 -3.53 17.34
CA ARG A 340 -4.30 -4.18 18.56
C ARG A 340 -4.35 -5.70 18.40
N ALA A 341 -4.89 -6.18 17.29
CA ALA A 341 -4.93 -7.60 16.97
C ALA A 341 -3.53 -8.22 16.93
N LEU A 342 -2.58 -7.57 16.24
CA LEU A 342 -1.18 -8.00 16.26
C LEU A 342 -0.62 -8.09 17.68
N GLY A 343 -0.84 -7.06 18.51
CA GLY A 343 -0.39 -7.03 19.89
C GLY A 343 -0.95 -8.19 20.71
N LEU A 344 -2.27 -8.41 20.62
CA LEU A 344 -2.97 -9.48 21.33
C LEU A 344 -2.47 -10.87 20.92
N TYR A 345 -2.50 -11.17 19.62
CA TYR A 345 -2.15 -12.51 19.13
C TYR A 345 -0.66 -12.80 19.18
N ALA A 346 0.21 -11.79 19.11
CA ALA A 346 1.62 -11.97 19.40
C ALA A 346 1.85 -12.30 20.88
N ALA A 347 1.20 -11.60 21.81
CA ALA A 347 1.28 -11.88 23.24
C ALA A 347 0.79 -13.30 23.57
N VAL A 348 -0.36 -13.71 23.00
CA VAL A 348 -0.87 -15.08 23.10
C VAL A 348 0.13 -16.08 22.53
N GLY A 349 0.66 -15.82 21.35
CA GLY A 349 1.61 -16.70 20.65
C GLY A 349 2.91 -16.91 21.44
N PHE A 350 3.52 -15.85 21.97
CA PHE A 350 4.73 -15.97 22.80
C PHE A 350 4.46 -16.69 24.11
N THR A 351 3.25 -16.53 24.69
CA THR A 351 2.84 -17.29 25.87
C THR A 351 2.70 -18.76 25.53
N CYS A 352 2.03 -19.12 24.44
CA CYS A 352 1.90 -20.50 23.97
C CYS A 352 3.27 -21.14 23.69
N ILE A 353 4.14 -20.43 22.95
CA ILE A 353 5.50 -20.91 22.66
C ILE A 353 6.28 -21.17 23.96
N THR A 354 6.19 -20.26 24.94
CA THR A 354 6.88 -20.43 26.22
C THR A 354 6.39 -21.67 26.95
N ILE A 355 5.08 -21.90 27.02
CA ILE A 355 4.48 -23.12 27.60
C ILE A 355 4.97 -24.36 26.86
N ILE A 356 4.94 -24.35 25.53
CA ILE A 356 5.36 -25.49 24.70
C ILE A 356 6.86 -25.76 24.89
N VAL A 357 7.70 -24.74 24.86
CA VAL A 357 9.17 -24.88 25.02
C VAL A 357 9.51 -25.49 26.37
N LEU A 358 8.88 -25.02 27.46
CA LEU A 358 9.14 -25.49 28.80
C LEU A 358 8.48 -26.86 29.12
N THR A 359 7.61 -27.37 28.25
CA THR A 359 6.95 -28.67 28.43
C THR A 359 7.39 -29.72 27.41
N LEU A 360 7.36 -29.39 26.11
CA LEU A 360 7.69 -30.30 25.01
C LEU A 360 9.16 -30.70 25.02
N ILE A 361 10.07 -29.71 25.09
CA ILE A 361 11.50 -29.99 24.99
C ILE A 361 11.96 -30.88 26.13
N PRO A 362 11.69 -30.59 27.42
CA PRO A 362 12.05 -31.49 28.52
C PRO A 362 11.41 -32.89 28.42
N ALA A 363 10.11 -32.95 28.05
CA ALA A 363 9.43 -34.24 27.95
C ALA A 363 10.03 -35.16 26.87
N VAL A 364 10.56 -34.59 25.79
CA VAL A 364 11.26 -35.36 24.74
C VAL A 364 12.68 -35.68 25.19
N LEU A 365 13.43 -34.74 25.77
CA LEU A 365 14.82 -34.94 26.16
C LEU A 365 15.02 -36.02 27.23
N VAL A 366 14.08 -36.15 28.18
CA VAL A 366 14.11 -37.24 29.18
C VAL A 366 14.08 -38.61 28.51
N ARG A 367 13.49 -38.73 27.33
CA ARG A 367 13.35 -40.02 26.62
C ARG A 367 14.47 -40.32 25.65
N LEU A 368 15.28 -39.32 25.33
CA LEU A 368 16.39 -39.45 24.40
C LEU A 368 17.65 -39.86 25.19
N PRO A 369 18.51 -40.74 24.65
CA PRO A 369 19.81 -41.04 25.26
C PRO A 369 20.63 -39.76 25.36
N LEU A 370 21.48 -39.64 26.40
CA LEU A 370 22.35 -38.50 26.54
C LEU A 370 23.25 -38.34 25.31
N PRO A 371 23.57 -37.08 24.93
CA PRO A 371 24.49 -36.87 23.83
C PRO A 371 25.83 -37.51 24.14
N GLN A 372 26.37 -38.31 23.21
CA GLN A 372 27.69 -38.92 23.39
C GLN A 372 28.73 -37.80 23.40
N ARG A 373 29.60 -37.85 24.40
CA ARG A 373 30.74 -36.91 24.59
C ARG A 373 31.65 -37.01 23.37
N LYS A 374 31.45 -36.15 22.39
CA LYS A 374 32.43 -35.99 21.31
C LYS A 374 33.62 -35.28 21.90
N THR A 375 34.71 -36.00 22.09
CA THR A 375 36.04 -35.42 22.30
C THR A 375 36.42 -34.68 21.02
N GLN A 376 35.88 -33.49 20.84
CA GLN A 376 36.30 -32.63 19.74
C GLN A 376 37.67 -32.04 20.11
N HIS A 377 38.68 -32.53 19.43
CA HIS A 377 39.99 -31.91 19.40
C HIS A 377 39.87 -30.63 18.57
N GLY A 378 39.80 -29.49 19.25
CA GLY A 378 39.73 -28.16 18.67
C GLY A 378 38.50 -27.36 19.13
N GLU A 379 38.75 -26.13 19.63
CA GLU A 379 37.64 -25.19 19.93
C GLU A 379 36.81 -24.89 18.66
N PRO A 380 35.50 -24.93 18.75
CA PRO A 380 34.67 -24.52 17.61
C PRO A 380 35.05 -23.11 17.16
N ARG A 381 35.16 -22.87 15.86
CA ARG A 381 35.48 -21.54 15.29
C ARG A 381 34.60 -20.42 15.86
N LEU A 382 33.37 -20.75 16.18
CA LEU A 382 32.43 -19.81 16.80
C LEU A 382 32.85 -19.39 18.19
N THR A 383 33.33 -20.31 19.04
CA THR A 383 33.81 -20.00 20.39
C THR A 383 35.06 -19.12 20.35
N THR A 384 35.97 -19.38 19.39
CA THR A 384 37.13 -18.54 19.15
C THR A 384 36.75 -17.12 18.71
N LEU A 385 35.73 -17.01 17.81
CA LEU A 385 35.19 -15.72 17.37
C LEU A 385 34.57 -14.95 18.55
N LEU A 386 33.70 -15.61 19.32
CA LEU A 386 33.06 -14.99 20.50
C LEU A 386 34.08 -14.55 21.54
N ARG A 387 35.14 -15.34 21.77
CA ARG A 387 36.25 -14.96 22.67
C ARG A 387 36.97 -13.71 22.16
N ARG A 388 37.23 -13.60 20.85
CA ARG A 388 37.83 -12.39 20.23
C ARG A 388 36.92 -11.18 20.36
N VAL A 389 35.63 -11.35 20.12
CA VAL A 389 34.63 -10.27 20.32
C VAL A 389 34.59 -9.84 21.80
N GLY A 390 34.63 -10.79 22.72
CA GLY A 390 34.68 -10.50 24.15
C GLY A 390 35.94 -9.77 24.57
N GLN A 391 37.11 -10.14 24.02
CA GLN A 391 38.39 -9.43 24.26
C GLN A 391 38.33 -8.02 23.67
N PHE A 392 37.92 -7.87 22.40
CA PHE A 392 37.74 -6.56 21.75
C PHE A 392 36.82 -5.65 22.55
N ASN A 393 35.69 -6.18 23.04
CA ASN A 393 34.74 -5.42 23.87
C ASN A 393 35.34 -4.95 25.18
N ARG A 394 36.24 -5.77 25.80
CA ARG A 394 36.97 -5.42 27.02
C ARG A 394 38.04 -4.37 26.76
N ASP A 395 38.78 -4.51 25.67
CA ASP A 395 39.94 -3.66 25.38
C ASP A 395 39.54 -2.27 24.87
N TYR A 396 38.37 -2.17 24.18
CA TYR A 396 37.90 -0.95 23.52
C TYR A 396 36.58 -0.41 24.10
N GLN A 397 36.26 -0.66 25.37
CA GLN A 397 34.97 -0.24 26.00
C GLN A 397 34.63 1.24 25.77
N LYS A 398 35.61 2.15 26.00
CA LYS A 398 35.39 3.59 25.83
C LYS A 398 35.13 3.96 24.36
N ALA A 399 35.88 3.37 23.45
CA ALA A 399 35.71 3.60 22.01
C ALA A 399 34.35 3.10 21.51
N ILE A 400 33.87 1.98 22.03
CA ILE A 400 32.56 1.42 21.69
C ILE A 400 31.42 2.34 22.18
N ILE A 401 31.52 2.83 23.44
CA ILE A 401 30.52 3.75 23.98
C ILE A 401 30.50 5.08 23.21
N ILE A 402 31.69 5.64 22.91
CA ILE A 402 31.80 6.87 22.12
C ILE A 402 31.29 6.63 20.71
N GLY A 403 31.63 5.51 20.06
CA GLY A 403 31.17 5.14 18.73
C GLY A 403 29.64 4.97 18.68
N ALA A 404 29.05 4.33 19.70
CA ALA A 404 27.59 4.22 19.83
C ALA A 404 26.94 5.59 20.00
N GLY A 405 27.51 6.48 20.81
CA GLY A 405 27.02 7.86 20.96
C GLY A 405 27.12 8.67 19.67
N LEU A 406 28.23 8.55 18.93
CA LEU A 406 28.40 9.20 17.64
C LEU A 406 27.41 8.67 16.58
N LEU A 407 27.06 7.39 16.64
CA LEU A 407 26.07 6.77 15.74
C LEU A 407 24.65 7.30 15.99
N VAL A 408 24.34 7.71 17.21
CA VAL A 408 23.02 8.29 17.55
C VAL A 408 22.73 9.57 16.75
N LEU A 409 23.73 10.43 16.56
CA LEU A 409 23.54 11.73 15.88
C LEU A 409 23.03 11.58 14.44
N PRO A 410 23.67 10.80 13.54
CA PRO A 410 23.14 10.58 12.20
C PRO A 410 21.80 9.84 12.24
N CYS A 411 21.56 8.94 13.20
CA CYS A 411 20.27 8.26 13.32
C CYS A 411 19.14 9.24 13.70
N LEU A 412 19.37 10.14 14.65
CA LEU A 412 18.43 11.21 15.00
C LEU A 412 18.14 12.11 13.78
N TRP A 413 19.16 12.45 13.00
CA TRP A 413 18.97 13.19 11.76
C TRP A 413 18.17 12.37 10.74
N GLY A 414 18.44 11.06 10.58
CA GLY A 414 17.67 10.16 9.73
C GLY A 414 16.18 10.13 10.07
N ILE A 415 15.82 10.15 11.37
CA ILE A 415 14.43 10.13 11.83
C ILE A 415 13.63 11.33 11.27
N THR A 416 14.25 12.49 11.08
CA THR A 416 13.55 13.67 10.53
C THR A 416 13.10 13.50 9.08
N TYR A 417 13.63 12.52 8.36
CA TYR A 417 13.23 12.20 6.99
C TYR A 417 12.12 11.14 6.91
N ILE A 418 11.68 10.57 8.03
CA ILE A 418 10.59 9.60 8.03
C ILE A 418 9.31 10.31 7.60
N ARG A 419 8.64 9.75 6.61
CA ARG A 419 7.32 10.18 6.16
C ARG A 419 6.32 9.08 6.49
N ALA A 420 5.18 9.49 7.04
CA ALA A 420 4.03 8.61 7.12
C ALA A 420 3.34 8.62 5.75
N ASP A 421 3.21 7.48 5.12
CA ASP A 421 2.56 7.35 3.81
C ASP A 421 1.95 5.96 3.68
N PHE A 422 0.64 5.93 3.54
CA PHE A 422 -0.12 4.71 3.35
C PHE A 422 -0.63 4.66 1.91
N ASN A 423 0.12 4.00 1.05
CA ASN A 423 -0.27 3.79 -0.33
C ASN A 423 -0.29 2.29 -0.63
N LEU A 424 -1.48 1.74 -0.90
CA LEU A 424 -1.65 0.32 -1.22
C LEU A 424 -0.77 -0.16 -2.38
N LEU A 425 -0.49 0.72 -3.37
CA LEU A 425 0.39 0.38 -4.49
C LEU A 425 1.85 0.14 -4.09
N GLN A 426 2.28 0.62 -2.91
CA GLN A 426 3.64 0.35 -2.43
C GLN A 426 3.84 -1.10 -2.00
N PHE A 427 2.75 -1.85 -1.73
CA PHE A 427 2.82 -3.27 -1.42
C PHE A 427 3.11 -4.13 -2.67
N PHE A 428 2.78 -3.62 -3.87
CA PHE A 428 3.03 -4.30 -5.13
C PHE A 428 4.45 -4.04 -5.63
N HIS A 429 5.07 -5.08 -6.21
CA HIS A 429 6.37 -4.93 -6.86
C HIS A 429 6.29 -3.94 -8.03
N LYS A 430 7.39 -3.32 -8.42
CA LYS A 430 7.38 -2.32 -9.51
C LYS A 430 6.96 -2.89 -10.86
N ASP A 431 7.28 -4.14 -11.08
CA ASP A 431 6.96 -4.87 -12.31
C ASP A 431 5.60 -5.60 -12.23
N ASP A 432 4.84 -5.38 -11.16
CA ASP A 432 3.54 -6.01 -10.97
C ASP A 432 2.51 -5.45 -11.98
N PRO A 433 1.76 -6.31 -12.68
CA PRO A 433 0.77 -5.89 -13.66
C PRO A 433 -0.29 -4.94 -13.09
N VAL A 434 -0.71 -5.13 -11.83
CA VAL A 434 -1.72 -4.29 -11.16
C VAL A 434 -1.19 -2.88 -10.95
N ARG A 435 0.07 -2.76 -10.50
CA ARG A 435 0.73 -1.48 -10.31
C ARG A 435 0.96 -0.78 -11.65
N HIS A 436 1.42 -1.51 -12.66
CA HIS A 436 1.66 -1.00 -14.00
C HIS A 436 0.37 -0.46 -14.64
N ALA A 437 -0.73 -1.23 -14.56
CA ALA A 437 -2.04 -0.82 -15.04
C ALA A 437 -2.50 0.48 -14.39
N ASN A 438 -2.37 0.59 -13.06
CA ASN A 438 -2.76 1.77 -12.31
C ASN A 438 -1.93 3.01 -12.69
N GLU A 439 -0.61 2.86 -12.82
CA GLU A 439 0.28 3.96 -13.21
C GLU A 439 -0.01 4.47 -14.65
N ILE A 440 -0.28 3.55 -15.57
CA ILE A 440 -0.60 3.92 -16.97
C ILE A 440 -1.93 4.64 -17.07
N ILE A 441 -2.99 4.07 -16.47
CA ILE A 441 -4.33 4.66 -16.55
C ILE A 441 -4.34 6.02 -15.85
N SER A 442 -3.73 6.13 -14.67
CA SER A 442 -3.63 7.38 -13.94
C SER A 442 -2.92 8.49 -14.73
N LYS A 443 -1.91 8.14 -15.56
CA LYS A 443 -1.19 9.12 -16.39
C LYS A 443 -1.94 9.49 -17.66
N LYS A 444 -2.61 8.53 -18.30
CA LYS A 444 -3.19 8.69 -19.64
C LYS A 444 -4.64 9.19 -19.62
N ILE A 445 -5.47 8.62 -18.74
CA ILE A 445 -6.92 8.88 -18.74
C ILE A 445 -7.28 9.81 -17.58
N GLY A 446 -6.52 9.77 -16.49
CA GLY A 446 -6.80 10.55 -15.28
C GLY A 446 -6.97 9.67 -14.06
N GLY A 447 -7.40 10.28 -12.96
CA GLY A 447 -7.39 9.70 -11.64
C GLY A 447 -8.10 8.35 -11.53
N THR A 448 -7.39 7.40 -10.95
CA THR A 448 -7.88 6.05 -10.65
C THR A 448 -8.38 5.92 -9.22
N GLN A 449 -8.21 6.96 -8.41
CA GLN A 449 -8.70 7.07 -7.04
C GLN A 449 -9.79 8.12 -6.96
N SER A 450 -10.74 7.93 -6.04
CA SER A 450 -11.84 8.86 -5.83
C SER A 450 -12.15 9.06 -4.36
N PHE A 451 -12.72 10.21 -4.05
CA PHE A 451 -13.33 10.52 -2.77
C PHE A 451 -14.50 11.50 -2.99
N ASN A 452 -15.37 11.60 -2.00
CA ASN A 452 -16.52 12.48 -2.04
C ASN A 452 -16.31 13.71 -1.15
N ILE A 453 -16.80 14.87 -1.61
CA ILE A 453 -17.00 16.03 -0.76
C ILE A 453 -18.51 16.21 -0.60
N VAL A 454 -18.99 15.94 0.60
CA VAL A 454 -20.41 15.98 0.93
C VAL A 454 -20.79 17.35 1.43
N VAL A 455 -21.77 17.97 0.77
CA VAL A 455 -22.34 19.27 1.08
C VAL A 455 -23.76 19.06 1.59
N ASN A 456 -23.96 19.12 2.89
CA ASN A 456 -25.27 18.94 3.52
C ASN A 456 -25.86 20.30 3.91
N SER A 457 -26.98 20.65 3.34
CA SER A 457 -27.71 21.88 3.62
C SER A 457 -28.53 21.86 4.92
N GLY A 458 -28.76 20.66 5.50
CA GLY A 458 -29.63 20.48 6.68
C GLY A 458 -31.11 20.64 6.40
N VAL A 459 -31.51 21.01 5.19
CA VAL A 459 -32.90 21.29 4.83
C VAL A 459 -33.28 20.54 3.57
N ARG A 460 -34.45 19.92 3.54
CA ARG A 460 -35.00 19.28 2.36
C ARG A 460 -35.06 20.26 1.18
N ASP A 461 -34.69 19.81 -0.01
CA ASP A 461 -34.58 20.59 -1.21
C ASP A 461 -33.50 21.70 -1.18
N GLY A 462 -32.68 21.77 -0.14
CA GLY A 462 -31.66 22.80 0.02
C GLY A 462 -30.58 22.79 -1.07
N ALA A 463 -30.26 21.60 -1.61
CA ALA A 463 -29.31 21.45 -2.72
C ALA A 463 -29.81 22.09 -4.04
N LYS A 464 -31.10 22.41 -4.15
CA LYS A 464 -31.67 23.08 -5.30
C LYS A 464 -31.51 24.61 -5.26
N SER A 465 -31.02 25.15 -4.12
CA SER A 465 -30.86 26.60 -3.96
C SER A 465 -29.74 27.13 -4.84
N TRP A 466 -29.96 28.25 -5.54
CA TRP A 466 -28.95 28.88 -6.36
C TRP A 466 -27.69 29.24 -5.59
N ASP A 467 -27.82 29.74 -4.38
CA ASP A 467 -26.65 30.11 -3.56
C ASP A 467 -25.78 28.90 -3.28
N LEU A 468 -26.38 27.75 -2.95
CA LEU A 468 -25.61 26.52 -2.69
C LEU A 468 -24.96 25.98 -3.98
N LEU A 469 -25.68 25.95 -5.10
CA LEU A 469 -25.13 25.53 -6.40
C LEU A 469 -23.94 26.39 -6.80
N ARG A 470 -24.03 27.70 -6.65
CA ARG A 470 -22.94 28.64 -6.93
C ARG A 470 -21.72 28.38 -6.05
N ARG A 471 -21.93 28.10 -4.77
CA ARG A 471 -20.85 27.76 -3.84
C ARG A 471 -20.20 26.43 -4.19
N ILE A 472 -20.99 25.43 -4.55
CA ILE A 472 -20.49 24.14 -5.07
C ILE A 472 -19.62 24.37 -6.31
N LYS A 473 -20.07 25.19 -7.27
CA LYS A 473 -19.28 25.54 -8.47
C LYS A 473 -17.98 26.26 -8.11
N GLY A 474 -18.05 27.20 -7.15
CA GLY A 474 -16.85 27.86 -6.61
C GLY A 474 -15.86 26.86 -6.03
N LEU A 475 -16.34 25.89 -5.26
CA LEU A 475 -15.50 24.82 -4.70
C LEU A 475 -14.90 23.93 -5.79
N GLN A 476 -15.66 23.56 -6.85
CA GLN A 476 -15.12 22.80 -7.99
C GLN A 476 -14.01 23.58 -8.72
N ARG A 477 -14.19 24.88 -8.94
CA ARG A 477 -13.13 25.75 -9.53
C ARG A 477 -11.89 25.80 -8.65
N TYR A 478 -12.07 25.90 -7.33
CA TYR A 478 -10.96 25.85 -6.39
C TYR A 478 -10.25 24.49 -6.44
N LEU A 479 -11.00 23.38 -6.44
CA LEU A 479 -10.45 22.03 -6.55
C LEU A 479 -9.61 21.85 -7.82
N ALA A 480 -10.04 22.41 -8.95
CA ALA A 480 -9.29 22.37 -10.21
C ALA A 480 -7.92 23.06 -10.13
N THR A 481 -7.71 23.96 -9.16
CA THR A 481 -6.40 24.60 -8.92
C THR A 481 -5.46 23.77 -8.07
N LEU A 482 -5.98 22.75 -7.36
CA LEU A 482 -5.19 21.92 -6.47
C LEU A 482 -4.42 20.84 -7.25
N PRO A 483 -3.16 20.59 -6.89
CA PRO A 483 -2.36 19.59 -7.56
C PRO A 483 -2.90 18.18 -7.33
N GLY A 484 -2.94 17.34 -8.37
CA GLY A 484 -3.34 15.94 -8.26
C GLY A 484 -4.83 15.68 -8.44
N ILE A 485 -5.68 16.71 -8.54
CA ILE A 485 -7.09 16.57 -8.90
C ILE A 485 -7.21 16.64 -10.42
N ASP A 486 -7.80 15.60 -11.00
CA ASP A 486 -7.99 15.50 -12.44
C ASP A 486 -9.39 15.88 -12.88
N HIS A 487 -10.42 15.38 -12.18
CA HIS A 487 -11.81 15.61 -12.51
C HIS A 487 -12.67 15.75 -11.26
N THR A 488 -13.73 16.56 -11.38
CA THR A 488 -14.79 16.67 -10.38
C THR A 488 -16.14 16.50 -11.07
N LEU A 489 -17.09 15.88 -10.37
CA LEU A 489 -18.46 15.71 -10.85
C LEU A 489 -19.41 16.08 -9.71
N SER A 490 -20.35 16.97 -9.98
CA SER A 490 -21.36 17.41 -9.02
C SER A 490 -22.72 17.62 -9.68
N LEU A 491 -23.74 17.93 -8.89
CA LEU A 491 -25.07 18.32 -9.40
C LEU A 491 -25.00 19.52 -10.35
N VAL A 492 -24.03 20.44 -10.14
CA VAL A 492 -23.85 21.64 -10.95
C VAL A 492 -23.49 21.31 -12.41
N ASP A 493 -22.69 20.26 -12.64
CA ASP A 493 -22.30 19.85 -13.99
C ASP A 493 -23.51 19.34 -14.78
N TYR A 494 -24.47 18.69 -14.12
CA TYR A 494 -25.73 18.31 -14.73
C TYR A 494 -26.62 19.53 -15.01
N CYS A 495 -26.63 20.53 -14.10
CA CYS A 495 -27.34 21.79 -14.34
C CYS A 495 -26.78 22.55 -15.55
N GLU A 496 -25.46 22.61 -15.70
CA GLU A 496 -24.80 23.23 -16.86
C GLU A 496 -25.11 22.49 -18.17
N LEU A 497 -25.17 21.17 -18.10
CA LEU A 497 -25.47 20.36 -19.26
C LEU A 497 -26.96 20.51 -19.68
N ALA A 498 -27.89 20.58 -18.72
CA ALA A 498 -29.30 20.86 -18.97
C ALA A 498 -29.49 22.26 -19.58
N ASP A 499 -28.76 23.28 -19.08
CA ASP A 499 -28.81 24.65 -19.63
C ASP A 499 -28.33 24.69 -21.08
N LYS A 500 -27.23 24.03 -21.41
CA LYS A 500 -26.73 23.92 -22.80
C LYS A 500 -27.76 23.30 -23.72
N GLY A 501 -28.51 22.31 -23.26
CA GLY A 501 -29.52 21.68 -24.03
C GLY A 501 -30.76 22.57 -24.26
N ILE A 502 -31.24 23.30 -23.26
CA ILE A 502 -32.28 24.30 -23.36
C ILE A 502 -31.92 25.35 -24.44
N GLN A 503 -30.66 25.80 -24.41
CA GLN A 503 -30.13 26.80 -25.37
C GLN A 503 -30.04 26.27 -26.81
N SER A 504 -29.87 24.96 -26.98
CA SER A 504 -29.85 24.35 -28.33
C SER A 504 -31.21 24.28 -29.00
N GLY A 505 -32.26 24.83 -28.37
CA GLY A 505 -33.60 24.98 -28.96
C GLY A 505 -34.40 23.69 -29.05
N VAL A 506 -34.04 22.67 -28.26
CA VAL A 506 -34.83 21.41 -28.19
C VAL A 506 -36.16 21.70 -27.47
N PRO A 507 -37.34 21.46 -28.08
CA PRO A 507 -38.63 21.71 -27.45
C PRO A 507 -38.78 20.83 -26.21
N ILE A 508 -39.12 21.41 -25.06
CA ILE A 508 -39.37 20.68 -23.81
C ILE A 508 -40.88 20.42 -23.70
N GLU A 509 -41.31 19.16 -23.76
CA GLU A 509 -42.71 18.82 -23.51
C GLU A 509 -43.06 19.11 -22.05
N GLY A 510 -44.12 19.92 -21.84
CA GLY A 510 -44.64 20.26 -20.51
C GLY A 510 -44.16 21.62 -19.95
N VAL A 511 -43.28 22.34 -20.63
CA VAL A 511 -42.97 23.73 -20.33
C VAL A 511 -43.62 24.62 -21.34
N ASP A 512 -44.69 25.35 -20.96
CA ASP A 512 -45.34 26.28 -21.82
C ASP A 512 -44.40 27.40 -22.23
N SER A 513 -43.95 27.40 -23.48
CA SER A 513 -43.00 28.37 -24.03
C SER A 513 -43.48 29.82 -23.95
N SER A 514 -44.75 30.02 -23.57
CA SER A 514 -45.37 31.34 -23.35
C SER A 514 -45.05 31.94 -21.95
N GLU A 515 -44.64 31.11 -20.97
CA GLU A 515 -44.28 31.61 -19.63
C GLU A 515 -42.76 31.96 -19.49
N VAL A 516 -41.94 31.53 -20.44
CA VAL A 516 -40.52 31.97 -20.53
C VAL A 516 -40.47 33.25 -21.39
N SER A 517 -41.04 34.33 -20.88
CA SER A 517 -40.82 35.66 -21.48
C SER A 517 -39.37 36.07 -21.25
N VAL A 518 -38.50 35.73 -22.20
CA VAL A 518 -37.19 36.35 -22.34
C VAL A 518 -37.44 37.83 -22.65
N PRO A 519 -36.92 38.81 -21.86
CA PRO A 519 -37.01 40.22 -22.22
C PRO A 519 -36.38 40.38 -23.61
N SER A 520 -37.20 40.89 -24.54
CA SER A 520 -36.81 41.17 -25.91
C SER A 520 -35.72 42.26 -25.93
N ALA A 521 -34.47 41.83 -25.89
CA ALA A 521 -33.35 42.61 -26.38
C ALA A 521 -32.98 42.01 -27.73
N GLU A 522 -32.72 42.87 -28.70
CA GLU A 522 -32.51 42.59 -30.12
C GLU A 522 -31.61 41.35 -30.40
N PRO A 523 -31.81 40.67 -31.53
CA PRO A 523 -31.14 39.42 -31.87
C PRO A 523 -29.67 39.70 -32.22
N GLN A 524 -28.84 39.71 -31.24
CA GLN A 524 -27.39 39.51 -31.36
C GLN A 524 -27.08 38.09 -30.88
N THR A 525 -26.93 37.19 -31.85
CA THR A 525 -26.19 35.96 -31.82
C THR A 525 -25.81 35.42 -30.42
N GLY A 526 -26.57 34.46 -29.94
CA GLY A 526 -26.10 33.57 -28.86
C GLY A 526 -26.86 33.67 -27.54
N THR A 527 -27.96 32.94 -27.42
CA THR A 527 -28.66 32.68 -26.15
C THR A 527 -27.88 31.69 -25.20
N GLY A 528 -26.64 31.41 -25.53
CA GLY A 528 -25.71 30.55 -24.79
C GLY A 528 -25.12 31.13 -23.52
N VAL A 529 -25.66 32.24 -22.99
CA VAL A 529 -24.93 33.07 -22.01
C VAL A 529 -25.56 33.03 -20.61
N LEU A 530 -26.71 32.37 -20.37
CA LEU A 530 -27.43 32.62 -19.13
C LEU A 530 -26.75 32.01 -17.90
N LEU A 531 -26.52 30.70 -17.83
CA LEU A 531 -25.87 30.14 -16.64
C LEU A 531 -24.36 30.39 -16.62
N ALA A 532 -23.67 30.31 -17.74
CA ALA A 532 -22.24 30.59 -17.79
C ALA A 532 -21.92 32.04 -17.39
N SER A 533 -22.71 33.01 -17.85
CA SER A 533 -22.57 34.41 -17.46
C SER A 533 -23.04 34.70 -16.02
N LEU A 534 -24.02 33.92 -15.53
CA LEU A 534 -24.49 34.03 -14.16
C LEU A 534 -23.46 33.42 -13.16
N TRP A 535 -22.71 32.42 -13.57
CA TRP A 535 -21.59 31.90 -12.77
C TRP A 535 -20.43 32.92 -12.66
N GLU A 536 -20.23 33.75 -13.68
CA GLU A 536 -19.20 34.77 -13.71
C GLU A 536 -19.60 36.06 -12.95
N ASN A 537 -20.90 36.41 -12.94
CA ASN A 537 -21.42 37.57 -12.26
C ASN A 537 -21.79 37.27 -10.80
N GLN A 538 -20.84 37.49 -9.88
CA GLN A 538 -20.99 37.22 -8.46
C GLN A 538 -22.12 38.01 -7.75
N ALA A 539 -22.75 38.96 -8.41
CA ALA A 539 -23.69 39.89 -7.79
C ALA A 539 -25.18 39.65 -8.13
N GLN A 540 -25.54 38.81 -9.09
CA GLN A 540 -26.94 38.60 -9.46
C GLN A 540 -27.59 37.46 -8.71
N ILE A 541 -28.66 37.76 -7.97
CA ILE A 541 -29.58 36.79 -7.41
C ILE A 541 -30.48 36.35 -8.57
N VAL A 542 -30.37 35.08 -9.00
CA VAL A 542 -31.26 34.54 -10.03
C VAL A 542 -32.60 34.23 -9.39
N PRO A 543 -33.71 34.78 -9.93
CA PRO A 543 -35.02 34.46 -9.38
C PRO A 543 -35.29 32.95 -9.43
N PRO A 544 -35.92 32.37 -8.40
CA PRO A 544 -36.24 30.93 -8.35
C PRO A 544 -37.06 30.47 -9.58
N ALA A 545 -37.86 31.33 -10.17
CA ALA A 545 -38.63 31.06 -11.38
C ALA A 545 -37.77 30.70 -12.61
N GLN A 546 -36.56 31.23 -12.73
CA GLN A 546 -35.65 30.92 -13.85
C GLN A 546 -34.87 29.62 -13.65
N LEU A 547 -34.72 29.15 -12.40
CA LEU A 547 -34.10 27.89 -12.06
C LEU A 547 -35.06 26.71 -12.08
N GLN A 548 -36.39 26.96 -11.95
CA GLN A 548 -37.42 25.91 -11.92
C GLN A 548 -37.37 25.00 -13.14
N PRO A 549 -37.26 25.47 -14.38
CA PRO A 549 -37.19 24.58 -15.53
C PRO A 549 -35.96 23.68 -15.50
N VAL A 550 -34.78 24.23 -15.13
CA VAL A 550 -33.53 23.43 -15.04
C VAL A 550 -33.62 22.40 -13.92
N MET A 551 -34.24 22.76 -12.79
CA MET A 551 -34.45 21.84 -11.67
C MET A 551 -35.48 20.77 -11.94
N GLN A 552 -36.57 21.08 -12.66
CA GLN A 552 -37.57 20.08 -13.10
C GLN A 552 -36.93 19.06 -14.05
N LEU A 553 -36.00 19.47 -14.87
CA LEU A 553 -35.21 18.59 -15.74
C LEU A 553 -34.26 17.67 -14.98
N ILE A 554 -33.75 18.10 -13.82
CA ILE A 554 -32.76 17.34 -13.06
C ILE A 554 -33.41 16.36 -12.07
N ILE A 555 -34.62 16.62 -11.61
CA ILE A 555 -35.35 15.75 -10.67
C ILE A 555 -35.52 14.32 -11.20
N PRO A 556 -35.88 14.05 -12.46
CA PRO A 556 -35.94 12.68 -13.00
C PRO A 556 -34.60 12.00 -13.14
N LEU A 557 -33.51 12.76 -13.33
CA LEU A 557 -32.14 12.25 -13.31
C LEU A 557 -31.75 11.56 -12.00
N SER A 558 -32.55 11.83 -10.93
CA SER A 558 -32.22 11.39 -9.58
C SER A 558 -32.19 9.87 -9.34
N LYS A 559 -32.72 9.06 -10.22
CA LYS A 559 -32.86 7.62 -10.01
C LYS A 559 -31.65 6.80 -10.44
N ARG A 560 -30.90 7.21 -11.45
CA ARG A 560 -29.73 6.45 -11.93
C ARG A 560 -28.42 7.25 -11.96
N TYR A 561 -28.46 8.46 -12.47
CA TYR A 561 -27.25 9.26 -12.72
C TYR A 561 -26.97 10.29 -11.63
N SER A 562 -28.03 10.86 -11.03
CA SER A 562 -27.87 11.84 -9.95
C SER A 562 -27.73 11.21 -8.57
N SER A 563 -28.09 9.95 -8.38
CA SER A 563 -27.91 9.25 -7.10
C SER A 563 -26.46 9.27 -6.59
N ILE A 564 -25.50 9.50 -7.47
CA ILE A 564 -24.07 9.63 -7.13
C ILE A 564 -23.74 11.05 -6.63
N VAL A 565 -24.52 12.07 -6.99
CA VAL A 565 -24.19 13.49 -6.74
C VAL A 565 -25.21 14.21 -5.87
N VAL A 566 -26.42 13.65 -5.65
CA VAL A 566 -27.45 14.27 -4.80
C VAL A 566 -28.30 13.21 -4.11
N SER A 567 -28.70 13.47 -2.85
CA SER A 567 -29.63 12.61 -2.09
C SER A 567 -31.06 12.67 -2.66
N PRO A 568 -31.89 11.64 -2.46
CA PRO A 568 -33.26 11.59 -2.98
C PRO A 568 -34.15 12.74 -2.52
N ASP A 569 -33.88 13.31 -1.33
CA ASP A 569 -34.59 14.44 -0.74
C ASP A 569 -33.96 15.81 -1.07
N PHE A 570 -32.88 15.82 -1.86
CA PHE A 570 -32.11 17.02 -2.20
C PHE A 570 -31.62 17.83 -0.99
N SER A 571 -31.47 17.21 0.18
CA SER A 571 -30.87 17.85 1.35
C SER A 571 -29.35 17.90 1.26
N THR A 572 -28.78 16.89 0.61
CA THR A 572 -27.34 16.65 0.56
C THR A 572 -26.87 16.50 -0.88
N ALA A 573 -25.83 17.24 -1.25
CA ALA A 573 -25.12 17.09 -2.52
C ALA A 573 -23.73 16.48 -2.29
N SER A 574 -23.25 15.71 -3.27
CA SER A 574 -21.90 15.16 -3.27
C SER A 574 -21.13 15.69 -4.47
N ILE A 575 -19.87 16.03 -4.25
CA ILE A 575 -18.90 16.29 -5.32
C ILE A 575 -17.98 15.08 -5.36
N LEU A 576 -18.10 14.26 -6.39
CA LEU A 576 -17.18 13.17 -6.65
C LEU A 576 -15.88 13.75 -7.20
N VAL A 577 -14.79 13.55 -6.50
CA VAL A 577 -13.46 14.03 -6.88
C VAL A 577 -12.62 12.84 -7.32
N ARG A 578 -12.07 12.89 -8.53
CA ARG A 578 -11.13 11.89 -9.04
C ARG A 578 -9.72 12.43 -9.02
N THR A 579 -8.82 11.65 -8.44
CA THR A 579 -7.43 12.05 -8.26
C THR A 579 -6.49 11.04 -8.89
N ARG A 580 -5.35 11.53 -9.38
CA ARG A 580 -4.22 10.66 -9.68
C ARG A 580 -3.58 10.18 -8.36
N LEU A 581 -2.66 9.25 -8.48
CA LEU A 581 -1.91 8.76 -7.33
C LEU A 581 -1.22 9.91 -6.59
N MET A 582 -1.68 10.16 -5.36
CA MET A 582 -1.15 11.18 -4.47
C MET A 582 -0.52 10.51 -3.24
N SER A 583 0.39 11.23 -2.58
CA SER A 583 0.88 10.81 -1.25
C SER A 583 -0.18 11.08 -0.18
N SER A 584 -0.13 10.35 0.93
CA SER A 584 -1.03 10.58 2.08
C SER A 584 -1.02 12.04 2.53
N SER A 585 0.16 12.67 2.58
CA SER A 585 0.30 14.07 2.96
C SER A 585 -0.35 15.03 1.97
N ASP A 586 -0.42 14.69 0.68
CA ASP A 586 -1.09 15.52 -0.33
C ASP A 586 -2.61 15.40 -0.21
N ILE A 587 -3.11 14.20 0.06
CA ILE A 587 -4.53 13.94 0.27
C ILE A 587 -5.04 14.65 1.52
N ILE A 588 -4.30 14.56 2.63
CA ILE A 588 -4.65 15.26 3.89
C ILE A 588 -4.66 16.76 3.66
N ARG A 589 -3.62 17.32 3.02
CA ARG A 589 -3.58 18.75 2.68
C ARG A 589 -4.75 19.18 1.79
N THR A 590 -5.15 18.34 0.86
CA THR A 590 -6.31 18.62 0.00
C THR A 590 -7.59 18.64 0.84
N ALA A 591 -7.78 17.68 1.75
CA ALA A 591 -8.93 17.62 2.63
C ALA A 591 -8.97 18.85 3.58
N GLU A 592 -7.83 19.25 4.13
CA GLU A 592 -7.71 20.46 4.95
C GLU A 592 -8.00 21.75 4.15
N ALA A 593 -7.49 21.85 2.92
CA ALA A 593 -7.76 22.96 2.02
C ALA A 593 -9.25 23.07 1.69
N VAL A 594 -9.93 21.93 1.47
CA VAL A 594 -11.40 21.89 1.28
C VAL A 594 -12.13 22.37 2.53
N ARG A 595 -11.74 21.91 3.73
CA ARG A 595 -12.35 22.36 5.00
C ARG A 595 -12.14 23.86 5.24
N ALA A 596 -10.94 24.37 4.94
CA ALA A 596 -10.62 25.80 5.06
C ALA A 596 -11.46 26.64 4.08
N TYR A 597 -11.52 26.25 2.82
CA TYR A 597 -12.35 26.90 1.81
C TYR A 597 -13.82 26.88 2.20
N ALA A 598 -14.33 25.77 2.69
CA ALA A 598 -15.69 25.61 3.13
C ALA A 598 -16.04 26.59 4.28
N LYS A 599 -15.16 26.70 5.28
CA LYS A 599 -15.35 27.60 6.42
C LYS A 599 -15.42 29.07 6.01
N GLU A 600 -14.74 29.46 4.93
CA GLU A 600 -14.70 30.83 4.44
C GLU A 600 -15.89 31.15 3.52
N HIS A 601 -16.33 30.19 2.69
CA HIS A 601 -17.26 30.44 1.60
C HIS A 601 -18.66 29.87 1.79
N PHE A 602 -18.86 28.98 2.76
CA PHE A 602 -20.18 28.38 3.04
C PHE A 602 -20.76 28.91 4.34
N PRO A 603 -22.11 29.05 4.43
CA PRO A 603 -22.77 29.43 5.66
C PRO A 603 -22.55 28.40 6.79
N PRO A 604 -22.57 28.80 8.06
CA PRO A 604 -22.33 27.84 9.18
C PRO A 604 -23.36 26.72 9.27
N GLU A 605 -24.55 26.91 8.71
CA GLU A 605 -25.62 25.91 8.67
C GLU A 605 -25.34 24.78 7.66
N VAL A 606 -24.49 25.03 6.66
CA VAL A 606 -24.12 24.06 5.62
C VAL A 606 -22.86 23.31 6.03
N SER A 607 -22.99 22.02 6.19
CA SER A 607 -21.84 21.15 6.49
C SER A 607 -21.16 20.70 5.21
N VAL A 608 -19.86 20.96 5.08
CA VAL A 608 -19.03 20.52 3.96
C VAL A 608 -17.93 19.61 4.49
N ARG A 609 -17.96 18.33 4.10
CA ARG A 609 -17.01 17.33 4.61
C ARG A 609 -16.45 16.46 3.48
N PRO A 610 -15.11 16.43 3.27
CA PRO A 610 -14.49 15.39 2.46
C PRO A 610 -14.61 14.04 3.18
N THR A 611 -14.98 12.98 2.47
CA THR A 611 -15.16 11.63 2.99
C THR A 611 -14.90 10.58 1.90
N GLY A 612 -14.89 9.32 2.28
CA GLY A 612 -14.66 8.18 1.40
C GLY A 612 -13.44 7.39 1.81
N SER A 613 -13.29 6.18 1.26
CA SER A 613 -12.24 5.23 1.59
C SER A 613 -10.84 5.85 1.53
N LEU A 614 -10.59 6.69 0.51
CA LEU A 614 -9.30 7.35 0.33
C LEU A 614 -8.98 8.35 1.46
N ILE A 615 -9.96 9.15 1.87
CA ILE A 615 -9.78 10.15 2.95
C ILE A 615 -9.57 9.43 4.28
N LEU A 616 -10.43 8.47 4.60
CA LEU A 616 -10.35 7.70 5.85
C LEU A 616 -9.00 6.99 6.02
N LEU A 617 -8.52 6.31 4.96
CA LEU A 617 -7.22 5.66 4.95
C LEU A 617 -6.06 6.61 5.27
N ASN A 618 -6.15 7.83 4.76
CA ASN A 618 -5.05 8.77 4.91
C ASN A 618 -5.12 9.52 6.25
N GLU A 619 -6.32 9.83 6.77
CA GLU A 619 -6.49 10.37 8.14
C GLU A 619 -5.99 9.38 9.18
N THR A 620 -6.24 8.08 9.00
CA THR A 620 -5.70 7.01 9.85
C THR A 620 -4.16 6.98 9.90
N THR A 621 -3.49 7.53 8.88
CA THR A 621 -2.02 7.57 8.86
C THR A 621 -1.42 8.38 10.00
N GLU A 622 -2.08 9.45 10.45
CA GLU A 622 -1.66 10.22 11.64
C GLU A 622 -1.86 9.39 12.91
N ASP A 623 -2.97 8.67 13.02
CA ASP A 623 -3.24 7.78 14.16
C ASP A 623 -2.22 6.63 14.24
N ILE A 624 -1.70 6.15 13.09
CA ILE A 624 -0.60 5.18 13.06
C ILE A 624 0.64 5.75 13.75
N VAL A 625 1.04 6.98 13.42
CA VAL A 625 2.25 7.60 13.96
C VAL A 625 2.12 7.83 15.47
N TRP A 626 1.02 8.48 15.89
CA TRP A 626 0.79 8.77 17.31
C TRP A 626 0.60 7.51 18.14
N GLY A 627 -0.17 6.55 17.64
CA GLY A 627 -0.35 5.25 18.29
C GLY A 627 0.96 4.45 18.44
N GLN A 628 1.91 4.60 17.49
CA GLN A 628 3.24 4.01 17.61
C GLN A 628 4.08 4.70 18.70
N ILE A 629 4.04 6.02 18.78
CA ILE A 629 4.76 6.77 19.80
C ILE A 629 4.22 6.42 21.19
N GLU A 630 2.90 6.40 21.35
CA GLU A 630 2.25 6.06 22.62
C GLU A 630 2.55 4.62 23.05
N SER A 631 2.37 3.64 22.17
CA SER A 631 2.61 2.23 22.46
C SER A 631 4.09 1.94 22.73
N LEU A 632 5.00 2.53 21.96
CA LEU A 632 6.44 2.39 22.17
C LEU A 632 6.90 3.04 23.48
N GLY A 633 6.38 4.24 23.80
CA GLY A 633 6.65 4.92 25.06
C GLY A 633 6.16 4.10 26.26
N LEU A 634 4.95 3.55 26.17
CA LEU A 634 4.39 2.68 27.20
C LEU A 634 5.21 1.37 27.33
N ALA A 635 5.61 0.75 26.19
CA ALA A 635 6.46 -0.43 26.21
C ALA A 635 7.79 -0.18 26.95
N LEU A 636 8.47 0.92 26.60
CA LEU A 636 9.72 1.30 27.27
C LEU A 636 9.52 1.55 28.78
N LEU A 637 8.42 2.22 29.17
CA LEU A 637 8.09 2.45 30.58
C LEU A 637 7.86 1.14 31.31
N VAL A 638 7.07 0.23 30.77
CA VAL A 638 6.77 -1.05 31.42
C VAL A 638 8.01 -1.95 31.48
N ILE A 639 8.81 -2.03 30.40
CA ILE A 639 10.09 -2.75 30.40
C ILE A 639 11.03 -2.18 31.47
N PHE A 640 11.11 -0.85 31.58
CA PHE A 640 11.88 -0.19 32.64
C PHE A 640 11.41 -0.60 34.03
N LEU A 641 10.09 -0.59 34.28
CA LEU A 641 9.56 -0.97 35.59
C LEU A 641 9.85 -2.45 35.91
N VAL A 642 9.65 -3.34 34.95
CA VAL A 642 9.93 -4.79 35.10
C VAL A 642 11.40 -5.03 35.39
N LEU A 643 12.32 -4.41 34.64
CA LEU A 643 13.75 -4.56 34.86
C LEU A 643 14.22 -3.93 36.19
N SER A 644 13.66 -2.75 36.54
CA SER A 644 13.95 -2.09 37.82
C SER A 644 13.51 -2.95 38.99
N LEU A 645 12.35 -3.59 38.92
CA LEU A 645 11.84 -4.51 39.92
C LEU A 645 12.67 -5.79 40.01
N MET A 646 13.05 -6.35 38.87
CA MET A 646 13.87 -7.57 38.81
C MET A 646 15.24 -7.37 39.43
N PHE A 647 15.89 -6.24 39.16
CA PHE A 647 17.20 -5.92 39.71
C PHE A 647 17.14 -5.17 41.06
N LEU A 648 15.91 -4.87 41.54
CA LEU A 648 15.69 -4.05 42.75
C LEU A 648 16.48 -2.74 42.73
N SER A 649 16.69 -2.17 41.54
CA SER A 649 17.52 -0.98 41.35
C SER A 649 17.05 -0.19 40.12
N VAL A 650 16.59 1.03 40.37
CA VAL A 650 16.19 1.99 39.32
C VAL A 650 17.38 2.33 38.40
N LYS A 651 18.57 2.44 38.93
CA LYS A 651 19.80 2.75 38.15
C LYS A 651 20.11 1.65 37.14
N VAL A 652 20.02 0.38 37.56
CA VAL A 652 20.26 -0.78 36.70
C VAL A 652 19.14 -0.91 35.67
N GLY A 653 17.89 -0.69 36.06
CA GLY A 653 16.74 -0.66 35.14
C GLY A 653 16.91 0.39 34.03
N LEU A 654 17.33 1.61 34.40
CA LEU A 654 17.57 2.68 33.41
C LEU A 654 18.74 2.34 32.47
N LEU A 655 19.84 1.79 33.03
CA LEU A 655 20.96 1.39 32.19
C LEU A 655 20.60 0.26 31.20
N SER A 656 19.71 -0.64 31.61
CA SER A 656 19.24 -1.74 30.78
C SER A 656 18.32 -1.28 29.60
N LEU A 657 17.77 -0.06 29.64
CA LEU A 657 17.02 0.52 28.52
C LEU A 657 17.92 1.04 27.39
N LEU A 658 19.16 1.43 27.70
CA LEU A 658 20.08 2.03 26.72
C LEU A 658 20.26 1.19 25.43
N PRO A 659 20.53 -0.13 25.51
CA PRO A 659 20.64 -0.95 24.30
C PRO A 659 19.35 -1.00 23.47
N ASN A 660 18.18 -1.02 24.13
CA ASN A 660 16.89 -1.03 23.46
C ASN A 660 16.61 0.29 22.75
N LEU A 661 16.89 1.42 23.44
CA LEU A 661 16.76 2.75 22.83
C LEU A 661 17.70 2.91 21.64
N LEU A 662 18.95 2.45 21.76
CA LEU A 662 19.91 2.52 20.67
C LEU A 662 19.44 1.72 19.45
N ALA A 663 18.91 0.51 19.66
CA ALA A 663 18.37 -0.32 18.60
C ALA A 663 17.19 0.36 17.88
N ILE A 664 16.28 0.98 18.64
CA ILE A 664 15.14 1.72 18.12
C ILE A 664 15.60 2.93 17.30
N LEU A 665 16.55 3.72 17.83
CA LEU A 665 17.09 4.90 17.14
C LEU A 665 17.80 4.51 15.84
N ILE A 666 18.59 3.43 15.85
CA ILE A 666 19.25 2.92 14.64
C ILE A 666 18.21 2.48 13.62
N PHE A 667 17.20 1.74 14.06
CA PHE A 667 16.13 1.24 13.18
C PHE A 667 15.40 2.39 12.47
N PHE A 668 14.85 3.33 13.22
CA PHE A 668 14.14 4.47 12.63
C PHE A 668 15.08 5.41 11.87
N GLY A 669 16.31 5.63 12.35
CA GLY A 669 17.30 6.43 11.66
C GLY A 669 17.65 5.87 10.28
N VAL A 670 17.94 4.57 10.20
CA VAL A 670 18.21 3.88 8.93
C VAL A 670 16.98 3.91 8.02
N MET A 671 15.77 3.68 8.55
CA MET A 671 14.52 3.77 7.82
C MET A 671 14.35 5.14 7.16
N GLY A 672 14.60 6.23 7.91
CA GLY A 672 14.54 7.59 7.37
C GLY A 672 15.59 7.86 6.28
N TRP A 673 16.85 7.45 6.49
CA TRP A 673 17.91 7.56 5.48
C TRP A 673 17.62 6.77 4.21
N MET A 674 16.99 5.62 4.33
CA MET A 674 16.60 4.79 3.17
C MET A 674 15.34 5.31 2.47
N GLY A 675 14.68 6.33 3.02
CA GLY A 675 13.43 6.88 2.48
C GLY A 675 12.28 5.88 2.52
N VAL A 676 12.29 4.99 3.52
CA VAL A 676 11.20 4.04 3.77
C VAL A 676 10.12 4.76 4.56
N SER A 677 8.91 4.81 4.02
CA SER A 677 7.77 5.40 4.73
C SER A 677 7.32 4.55 5.91
N LEU A 678 6.86 5.23 6.97
CA LEU A 678 6.19 4.58 8.08
C LEU A 678 4.76 4.23 7.64
N ASN A 679 4.46 2.95 7.61
CA ASN A 679 3.14 2.42 7.29
C ASN A 679 2.84 1.19 8.15
N LEU A 680 1.66 0.60 8.03
CA LEU A 680 1.25 -0.59 8.78
C LEU A 680 2.20 -1.79 8.63
N GLY A 681 2.80 -1.96 7.44
CA GLY A 681 3.75 -3.06 7.19
C GLY A 681 5.14 -2.80 7.76
N THR A 682 5.56 -1.53 7.92
CA THR A 682 6.87 -1.16 8.46
C THR A 682 6.84 -0.91 9.96
N SER A 683 5.67 -0.58 10.49
CA SER A 683 5.47 -0.27 11.90
C SER A 683 5.75 -1.45 12.84
N PRO A 684 5.19 -2.67 12.62
CA PRO A 684 5.42 -3.81 13.52
C PRO A 684 6.52 -4.77 13.06
N GLY A 685 6.99 -4.68 11.82
CA GLY A 685 7.87 -5.68 11.26
C GLY A 685 8.74 -5.18 10.11
N ALA A 686 9.94 -4.76 10.47
CA ALA A 686 10.96 -4.28 9.55
C ALA A 686 11.39 -5.24 8.43
N GLY A 687 10.94 -6.49 8.44
CA GLY A 687 11.47 -7.52 7.58
C GLY A 687 11.31 -7.21 6.07
N ARG A 688 10.10 -6.88 5.64
CA ARG A 688 9.79 -6.71 4.21
C ARG A 688 10.25 -5.35 3.65
N SER A 689 10.07 -4.29 4.41
CA SER A 689 10.44 -2.93 3.96
C SER A 689 11.96 -2.74 3.93
N VAL A 690 12.71 -3.37 4.81
CA VAL A 690 14.17 -3.41 4.79
C VAL A 690 14.66 -4.17 3.54
N TYR A 691 13.99 -5.24 3.14
CA TYR A 691 14.31 -5.96 1.90
C TYR A 691 14.06 -5.10 0.65
N CYS A 692 12.89 -4.45 0.54
CA CYS A 692 12.58 -3.52 -0.54
C CYS A 692 13.49 -2.29 -0.56
N ALA A 693 13.94 -1.84 0.62
CA ALA A 693 14.83 -0.70 0.73
C ALA A 693 16.28 -1.07 0.40
N LEU A 694 16.74 -2.26 0.77
CA LEU A 694 18.05 -2.80 0.37
C LEU A 694 18.12 -3.02 -1.13
N ASP A 695 17.02 -3.47 -1.75
CA ASP A 695 16.93 -3.62 -3.21
C ASP A 695 16.94 -2.26 -3.93
N ARG A 696 16.20 -1.26 -3.41
CA ARG A 696 16.29 0.13 -3.91
C ARG A 696 17.68 0.75 -3.75
N GLY A 697 18.38 0.47 -2.67
CA GLY A 697 19.75 0.90 -2.45
C GLY A 697 20.73 0.25 -3.43
N ARG A 698 20.58 -1.04 -3.70
CA ARG A 698 21.39 -1.78 -4.69
C ARG A 698 21.12 -1.29 -6.12
N VAL A 699 19.86 -1.09 -6.50
CA VAL A 699 19.49 -0.59 -7.82
C VAL A 699 19.98 0.84 -8.04
N ARG A 700 19.91 1.73 -7.04
CA ARG A 700 20.49 3.09 -7.14
C ARG A 700 22.02 3.07 -7.21
N ALA A 701 22.69 2.23 -6.40
CA ALA A 701 24.14 2.09 -6.44
C ALA A 701 24.63 1.46 -7.75
N LEU A 702 23.90 0.47 -8.29
CA LEU A 702 24.21 -0.12 -9.61
C LEU A 702 23.84 0.83 -10.74
N GLY A 703 22.76 1.60 -10.64
CA GLY A 703 22.36 2.62 -11.59
C GLY A 703 23.34 3.79 -11.65
N SER A 704 23.87 4.24 -10.50
CA SER A 704 24.90 5.29 -10.46
C SER A 704 26.25 4.79 -11.00
N LEU A 705 26.60 3.54 -10.73
CA LEU A 705 27.79 2.91 -11.32
C LEU A 705 27.64 2.64 -12.82
N GLY A 706 26.42 2.32 -13.30
CA GLY A 706 26.10 2.18 -14.71
C GLY A 706 26.13 3.52 -15.46
N ASN A 707 25.62 4.59 -14.86
CA ASN A 707 25.69 5.92 -15.45
C ASN A 707 27.09 6.49 -15.47
N THR A 708 27.90 6.31 -14.42
CA THR A 708 29.32 6.70 -14.44
C THR A 708 30.14 5.88 -15.42
N ALA A 709 29.81 4.60 -15.62
CA ALA A 709 30.45 3.76 -16.65
C ALA A 709 29.99 4.14 -18.05
N ALA A 710 28.75 4.57 -18.24
CA ALA A 710 28.23 5.07 -19.51
C ALA A 710 28.80 6.46 -19.87
N GLU A 711 28.95 7.34 -18.89
CA GLU A 711 29.62 8.63 -19.08
C GLU A 711 31.14 8.50 -19.38
N LEU A 712 31.82 7.55 -18.74
CA LEU A 712 33.22 7.21 -19.04
C LEU A 712 33.37 6.52 -20.41
N GLY A 713 32.37 5.71 -20.82
CA GLY A 713 32.33 5.09 -22.14
C GLY A 713 32.00 6.08 -23.26
N ALA A 714 31.12 7.06 -23.00
CA ALA A 714 30.78 8.12 -23.95
C ALA A 714 31.95 9.12 -24.16
N GLY A 715 32.68 9.41 -23.08
CA GLY A 715 33.91 10.26 -23.20
C GLY A 715 35.07 9.67 -24.00
N CYS A 716 35.18 8.35 -24.06
CA CYS A 716 36.16 7.69 -24.93
C CYS A 716 35.71 7.56 -26.40
N GLY A 717 34.41 7.54 -26.68
CA GLY A 717 33.85 7.42 -28.03
C GLY A 717 33.92 8.68 -28.88
N GLU A 718 33.97 9.87 -28.28
CA GLU A 718 34.07 11.13 -29.03
C GLU A 718 35.51 11.56 -29.40
N ALA A 719 36.53 10.98 -28.77
CA ALA A 719 37.93 11.28 -29.11
C ALA A 719 38.43 10.50 -30.34
N GLU A 720 37.72 9.46 -30.80
CA GLU A 720 38.18 8.59 -31.89
C GLU A 720 37.54 8.91 -33.25
N LYS A 721 36.70 9.93 -33.35
CA LYS A 721 36.04 10.33 -34.62
C LYS A 721 36.71 11.48 -35.37
N ARG A 722 37.92 11.89 -35.02
CA ARG A 722 38.65 12.88 -35.79
C ARG A 722 40.04 12.42 -36.12
N ARG A 723 40.23 11.56 -37.13
CA ARG A 723 41.28 11.60 -38.18
C ARG A 723 41.16 10.38 -39.12
N PRO A 724 41.11 10.57 -40.43
CA PRO A 724 41.21 9.49 -41.41
C PRO A 724 42.67 9.24 -41.74
N CYS A 725 43.21 8.03 -41.48
CA CYS A 725 44.44 7.58 -42.14
C CYS A 725 44.09 6.36 -42.98
N ARG A 726 44.23 6.57 -44.30
CA ARG A 726 44.33 5.53 -45.31
C ARG A 726 45.56 4.66 -45.03
N PHE A 727 45.43 3.36 -45.09
CA PHE A 727 46.42 2.52 -45.79
C PHE A 727 45.78 1.19 -46.22
N ALA A 728 46.30 0.70 -47.36
CA ALA A 728 45.69 -0.22 -48.26
C ALA A 728 45.87 -1.71 -47.94
N SER A 729 44.91 -2.48 -48.41
CA SER A 729 44.96 -3.76 -49.13
C SER A 729 45.89 -4.91 -48.73
N ARG A 730 45.30 -6.09 -48.51
CA ARG A 730 45.45 -7.32 -49.31
C ARG A 730 44.73 -8.45 -48.59
N ALA A 731 43.81 -8.94 -49.23
CA ALA A 731 43.44 -10.24 -49.84
C ALA A 731 44.11 -11.49 -49.22
N ASP A 732 43.26 -12.46 -48.91
CA ASP A 732 43.17 -13.83 -49.41
C ASP A 732 42.77 -14.85 -48.33
N GLY A 733 41.82 -15.68 -48.71
CA GLY A 733 41.75 -17.07 -48.27
C GLY A 733 40.52 -17.55 -47.52
N VAL A 734 39.45 -17.91 -48.21
CA VAL A 734 38.43 -18.90 -47.83
C VAL A 734 39.04 -20.31 -47.95
N PRO A 735 38.69 -21.36 -47.18
CA PRO A 735 37.37 -21.96 -47.31
C PRO A 735 36.75 -22.62 -46.05
N SER A 736 35.46 -22.73 -46.20
CA SER A 736 34.44 -23.61 -45.59
C SER A 736 34.85 -24.91 -44.91
N ALA A 737 34.19 -25.27 -43.83
CA ALA A 737 33.35 -26.49 -43.72
C ALA A 737 32.98 -26.83 -42.24
N GLY A 738 31.70 -27.17 -42.00
CA GLY A 738 31.36 -28.34 -41.21
C GLY A 738 30.83 -28.12 -39.78
N SER A 739 29.52 -27.95 -39.66
CA SER A 739 28.61 -28.57 -38.68
C SER A 739 29.19 -29.32 -37.46
N LYS A 740 28.60 -29.01 -36.31
CA LYS A 740 27.95 -29.86 -35.30
C LYS A 740 28.07 -29.27 -33.90
N GLY A 741 26.97 -28.96 -33.31
CA GLY A 741 26.36 -29.25 -32.06
C GLY A 741 27.23 -29.27 -30.77
N GLY A 742 26.80 -28.52 -29.79
CA GLY A 742 27.28 -28.69 -28.42
C GLY A 742 27.03 -27.46 -27.57
N ALA A 743 25.89 -27.45 -26.87
CA ALA A 743 25.62 -26.49 -25.80
C ALA A 743 26.66 -26.68 -24.68
N ILE A 744 27.42 -25.64 -24.37
CA ILE A 744 28.29 -25.60 -23.18
C ILE A 744 27.89 -24.39 -22.36
N SER A 745 27.42 -24.70 -21.14
CA SER A 745 27.01 -23.86 -20.05
C SER A 745 28.06 -22.81 -19.67
N VAL A 746 27.61 -21.55 -19.57
CA VAL A 746 28.41 -20.35 -19.22
C VAL A 746 28.66 -20.23 -17.70
N SER A 747 28.71 -21.32 -16.94
CA SER A 747 28.90 -21.27 -15.49
C SER A 747 30.32 -21.51 -14.94
N ARG A 748 31.35 -21.55 -15.79
CA ARG A 748 32.72 -21.86 -15.31
C ARG A 748 33.81 -20.81 -15.58
N LEU A 749 33.48 -19.57 -15.90
CA LEU A 749 34.49 -18.55 -16.21
C LEU A 749 34.59 -17.39 -15.20
N VAL A 750 33.85 -17.40 -14.10
CA VAL A 750 33.90 -16.32 -13.08
C VAL A 750 34.73 -16.68 -11.84
N SER A 751 35.25 -17.89 -11.70
CA SER A 751 35.97 -18.31 -10.49
C SER A 751 37.51 -18.33 -10.55
N ARG A 752 38.14 -17.74 -11.58
CA ARG A 752 39.61 -17.78 -11.71
C ARG A 752 40.35 -16.44 -11.83
N SER A 753 39.74 -15.27 -11.65
CA SER A 753 40.44 -13.98 -11.79
C SER A 753 40.65 -13.17 -10.49
N VAL A 754 40.47 -13.75 -9.32
CA VAL A 754 40.65 -13.03 -8.01
C VAL A 754 41.88 -13.54 -7.24
N ARG A 755 42.92 -14.00 -7.92
CA ARG A 755 44.22 -14.26 -7.26
C ARG A 755 45.39 -13.85 -8.15
N LYS A 756 45.59 -12.56 -8.30
CA LYS A 756 46.96 -12.01 -8.54
C LYS A 756 46.92 -10.53 -8.16
N GLY A 757 47.65 -10.19 -7.09
CA GLY A 757 47.79 -8.83 -6.60
C GLY A 757 48.49 -7.92 -7.62
N TRP A 758 47.99 -6.72 -7.74
CA TRP A 758 48.66 -5.64 -8.41
C TRP A 758 49.18 -4.65 -7.39
N THR A 759 50.48 -4.58 -7.23
CA THR A 759 51.24 -3.51 -6.59
C THR A 759 51.27 -2.30 -7.48
N VAL A 760 50.62 -1.21 -7.08
CA VAL A 760 50.72 0.08 -7.79
C VAL A 760 51.90 0.85 -7.25
N ARG A 761 52.90 1.04 -8.03
CA ARG A 761 53.99 2.01 -7.83
C ARG A 761 53.46 3.43 -8.05
N ARG A 762 53.63 4.26 -7.04
CA ARG A 762 53.44 5.73 -7.15
C ARG A 762 54.51 6.31 -8.05
N GLY A 763 54.09 6.89 -9.16
CA GLY A 763 54.88 7.75 -10.03
C GLY A 763 54.44 9.20 -9.84
N THR A 764 55.32 10.02 -9.35
CA THR A 764 55.22 11.47 -9.20
C THR A 764 55.31 12.14 -10.55
N CYS A 765 54.33 12.97 -10.91
CA CYS A 765 54.49 13.94 -12.00
C CYS A 765 54.36 15.34 -11.48
N ARG A 766 55.38 16.11 -11.75
CA ARG A 766 55.57 17.54 -11.42
C ARG A 766 54.68 18.44 -12.27
N ALA A 767 54.27 19.56 -11.66
CA ALA A 767 53.56 20.70 -12.20
C ALA A 767 54.26 21.37 -13.40
N GLY A 768 53.48 21.83 -14.38
CA GLY A 768 53.90 22.71 -15.47
C GLY A 768 52.81 23.75 -15.74
N ARG A 769 53.19 25.03 -15.61
CA ARG A 769 52.45 26.31 -15.71
C ARG A 769 51.56 26.51 -16.92
N SER A 770 50.47 27.17 -16.65
CA SER A 770 49.58 28.12 -17.31
C SER A 770 49.89 28.63 -18.76
N PRO A 771 48.96 29.29 -19.52
CA PRO A 771 48.41 30.60 -19.12
C PRO A 771 46.93 30.90 -19.53
N ARG A 772 46.46 31.90 -18.80
CA ARG A 772 45.38 32.88 -19.02
C ARG A 772 44.66 32.95 -20.35
N CYS A 773 43.33 33.11 -20.33
CA CYS A 773 42.57 34.04 -21.13
C CYS A 773 41.45 34.67 -20.34
N ARG A 774 41.41 35.99 -20.43
CA ARG A 774 40.41 36.97 -19.87
C ARG A 774 39.19 37.06 -20.79
N GLY A 775 38.08 37.52 -20.20
CA GLY A 775 37.01 38.23 -20.88
C GLY A 775 35.68 37.81 -20.21
N ALA A 776 35.04 38.56 -19.40
CA ALA A 776 34.49 39.86 -19.34
C ALA A 776 32.96 39.87 -19.62
N TYR A 777 32.25 40.56 -18.73
CA TYR A 777 30.84 41.07 -18.79
C TYR A 777 29.73 40.03 -18.49
N GLY A 778 28.71 40.31 -17.66
CA GLY A 778 28.26 41.52 -17.07
C GLY A 778 27.20 41.28 -15.99
N ARG A 779 27.19 42.20 -15.06
CA ARG A 779 26.16 42.40 -14.03
C ARG A 779 24.81 42.77 -14.64
N THR A 780 23.72 42.35 -14.06
CA THR A 780 22.64 43.26 -13.70
C THR A 780 21.85 42.69 -12.52
N SER A 781 21.69 43.49 -11.57
CA SER A 781 20.96 43.52 -10.33
C SER A 781 19.50 43.93 -10.53
N LEU A 782 18.74 43.82 -9.45
CA LEU A 782 17.43 44.38 -9.07
C LEU A 782 16.31 43.31 -9.23
N GLY A 783 15.51 42.98 -8.22
CA GLY A 783 15.08 43.76 -7.05
C GLY A 783 13.56 43.69 -6.98
N SER A 784 13.08 43.37 -5.87
CA SER A 784 11.73 43.32 -5.26
C SER A 784 11.04 41.97 -5.26
#